data_c7dc9221354e490c7111c0a632017ba5
#
_entry.id   c7dc9221354e490c7111c0a632017ba5
#
_cell.length_a   1.000
_cell.length_b   1.000
_cell.length_c   1.000
_cell.angle_alpha   90.00
_cell.angle_beta   90.00
_cell.angle_gamma   90.00
#
_symmetry.space_group_name_H-M   'P 1'
#
loop_
_entity.id
_entity.type
_entity.pdbx_description
1 polymer ?
#
loop_
_entity_poly.entity_id
_entity_poly.type
_entity_poly.pdbx_seq_one_letter_code
_entity_poly.pdbx_strand_id
1 'polypeptide(L)'
;MKKVGSEKNAMLRQTQQSHLAVSRSSETSYPIILRLNFDYLLNICFFGLVTSWRGRFFHPFTFHLQQNTNFAVSYSENYNRIDMKNHLIKTALLSLIFLTIGSAKAQQAVQQLSRRILGDRASEIGLVVQKNDKPEKMEDFFRIECKEGKIQIIGNSDNSVAMGLNYYLRHYAHVYVSWNVADPIELPKKFPAVESEKPIYKRALVDNRFFLNYSTFGYTMPWWGWDEWERLIDWMALNGINMPLAQTGQEAVWYEVWKDYGMTDQEILSYFAAPAHLPWHRLGNLDGFQGPLTMSWINSQKELQKKIVVRERELNMRPVLSGFSGHVPQYIAEAYNTIKIKKNPSWRGFQSTYFLDPSEPLFAQIQQKFIEKQTALYGSDHLYAVDPFNDMDPQSWMEDYLMKTSHNIYESLSKADSCAKWVQTGWMFYRQSTLWNTERMKIYLGGVENREDLILLDYYCENTEIHNESNDFFGYPFIWCYLGNFGGNTKLSGNVYLLNEKMSGLFGMNANPSGASNMQKGKNKPIGKSASQKQNNANRGTTISNMTGIGATLEALDCNPVMYEFLFERVWQKDVDVDAWMKDWSATRFGKENENADAAWQLLSKNVYTNWVYDVKDSKLMERPAFPIKNNDKKAKPTSRRKKEEFVFSNDSLLAACQNLLKSKSKRDSYNNDLAVFYSQWMANYFEEIYNQFIEAYNAKDLKQMKAIKKQANELIDDADALLSTQPSMLLGGWLNAARNMGTTAAEKDYFEKNARTILTTWGSDESNDYACRMWGGLVKGYYGQRWNMFFDAAINAVENNRSVNRIQLNKDLIAFEQQWADQHDTYPTEPQGNAAKIAKKINKKINKYYVKVKAAKQKELGDADKLKKMEKEKAEIEKKKNSAKPSNTKPANPKPNGGNPEKK
;
A
#
# COMPACT_ATOMS: atom_id res chain seq x y z
N MET A 1 -48.96 -41.60 12.07
CA MET A 1 -48.08 -42.73 12.33
C MET A 1 -48.40 -43.83 11.33
N LYS A 2 -47.43 -44.47 10.73
CA LYS A 2 -47.48 -45.44 9.64
C LYS A 2 -47.83 -44.85 8.26
N LYS A 3 -46.77 -44.31 7.57
CA LYS A 3 -46.51 -44.43 6.14
C LYS A 3 -45.36 -43.53 5.79
N VAL A 4 -44.15 -43.85 6.18
CA VAL A 4 -42.89 -43.37 5.59
C VAL A 4 -41.84 -44.40 5.99
N GLY A 5 -41.71 -45.48 5.25
CA GLY A 5 -40.81 -46.57 5.60
C GLY A 5 -40.60 -47.57 4.46
N SER A 6 -40.86 -47.15 3.18
CA SER A 6 -40.72 -48.13 2.07
C SER A 6 -39.97 -47.59 0.82
N GLU A 7 -39.45 -46.40 0.83
CA GLU A 7 -38.72 -45.88 -0.35
C GLU A 7 -37.19 -45.75 -0.20
N LYS A 8 -36.65 -46.07 0.99
CA LYS A 8 -35.18 -46.04 1.20
C LYS A 8 -34.46 -47.36 0.86
N ASN A 9 -35.17 -48.43 0.55
CA ASN A 9 -34.57 -49.74 0.23
C ASN A 9 -34.55 -50.10 -1.26
N ALA A 10 -35.05 -49.26 -2.15
CA ALA A 10 -35.02 -49.51 -3.60
C ALA A 10 -33.80 -48.86 -4.31
N MET A 11 -33.10 -47.90 -3.71
CA MET A 11 -31.97 -47.20 -4.32
C MET A 11 -30.59 -47.82 -4.04
N LEU A 12 -30.52 -48.82 -3.13
CA LEU A 12 -29.25 -49.47 -2.76
C LEU A 12 -28.99 -50.80 -3.49
N ARG A 13 -29.84 -51.21 -4.46
CA ARG A 13 -29.66 -52.44 -5.25
C ARG A 13 -29.38 -52.24 -6.74
N GLN A 14 -29.18 -51.01 -7.21
CA GLN A 14 -28.89 -50.73 -8.63
C GLN A 14 -27.45 -50.31 -8.94
N THR A 15 -26.55 -50.29 -7.94
CA THR A 15 -25.15 -49.90 -8.12
C THR A 15 -24.15 -51.04 -8.05
N GLN A 16 -24.60 -52.31 -8.10
CA GLN A 16 -23.73 -53.50 -8.01
C GLN A 16 -23.79 -54.48 -9.21
N GLN A 17 -24.31 -54.06 -10.36
CA GLN A 17 -24.32 -54.91 -11.57
C GLN A 17 -23.97 -54.16 -12.85
N SER A 18 -22.80 -53.55 -12.94
CA SER A 18 -22.24 -53.12 -14.22
C SER A 18 -20.72 -53.13 -14.25
N HIS A 19 -20.15 -54.25 -13.89
CA HIS A 19 -18.77 -54.57 -14.27
C HIS A 19 -18.72 -56.06 -14.66
N LEU A 20 -18.86 -56.27 -15.97
CA LEU A 20 -18.30 -57.45 -16.68
C LEU A 20 -18.86 -57.52 -18.11
N ALA A 21 -18.15 -56.88 -19.05
CA ALA A 21 -18.09 -57.26 -20.45
C ALA A 21 -16.97 -56.46 -21.15
N VAL A 22 -15.82 -57.05 -21.26
CA VAL A 22 -14.76 -56.59 -22.19
C VAL A 22 -14.64 -57.64 -23.26
N SER A 23 -15.02 -57.30 -24.46
CA SER A 23 -14.71 -58.05 -25.68
C SER A 23 -13.38 -57.60 -26.25
N ARG A 24 -12.56 -58.54 -26.61
CA ARG A 24 -11.29 -58.40 -27.31
C ARG A 24 -11.49 -57.86 -28.74
N SER A 25 -10.64 -56.91 -29.17
CA SER A 25 -10.08 -56.87 -30.53
C SER A 25 -8.92 -55.89 -30.66
N SER A 26 -7.81 -56.44 -31.19
CA SER A 26 -6.75 -55.89 -32.08
C SER A 26 -5.79 -54.84 -31.61
N GLU A 27 -4.58 -55.28 -31.62
CA GLU A 27 -3.25 -54.71 -31.67
C GLU A 27 -3.12 -53.40 -32.43
N THR A 28 -2.51 -52.40 -31.77
CA THR A 28 -1.47 -51.52 -32.38
C THR A 28 -0.59 -50.97 -31.26
N SER A 29 0.72 -51.18 -31.42
CA SER A 29 1.79 -50.80 -30.49
C SER A 29 2.05 -49.30 -30.49
N TYR A 30 1.99 -48.66 -29.33
CA TYR A 30 2.67 -47.37 -29.01
C TYR A 30 3.42 -47.51 -27.68
N PRO A 31 4.59 -46.89 -27.54
CA PRO A 31 5.43 -47.10 -26.37
C PRO A 31 4.87 -46.38 -25.15
N ILE A 32 4.79 -47.10 -24.05
CA ILE A 32 4.44 -46.59 -22.72
C ILE A 32 5.65 -45.76 -22.24
N ILE A 33 5.52 -44.45 -22.26
CA ILE A 33 6.41 -43.52 -21.53
C ILE A 33 5.98 -43.58 -20.06
N LEU A 34 6.76 -44.30 -19.25
CA LEU A 34 6.68 -44.25 -17.79
C LEU A 34 7.05 -42.82 -17.35
N ARG A 35 6.05 -42.02 -16.99
CA ARG A 35 6.28 -40.79 -16.18
C ARG A 35 6.61 -41.25 -14.75
N LEU A 36 7.88 -41.40 -14.46
CA LEU A 36 8.38 -41.51 -13.09
C LEU A 36 8.21 -40.14 -12.43
N ASN A 37 7.51 -40.13 -11.28
CA ASN A 37 7.28 -38.93 -10.48
C ASN A 37 8.63 -38.36 -10.03
N PHE A 38 8.96 -37.15 -10.49
CA PHE A 38 10.27 -36.51 -10.29
C PHE A 38 10.52 -36.22 -8.80
N ASP A 39 9.46 -36.04 -8.01
CA ASP A 39 9.53 -35.74 -6.57
C ASP A 39 10.03 -36.94 -5.74
N TYR A 40 9.82 -38.15 -6.19
CA TYR A 40 10.28 -39.34 -5.49
C TYR A 40 11.80 -39.55 -5.64
N LEU A 41 12.37 -39.14 -6.76
CA LEU A 41 13.81 -39.19 -7.02
C LEU A 41 14.57 -38.06 -6.28
N LEU A 42 13.94 -36.89 -6.12
CA LEU A 42 14.53 -35.78 -5.36
C LEU A 42 14.68 -36.12 -3.86
N ASN A 43 13.67 -36.75 -3.25
CA ASN A 43 13.74 -37.15 -1.85
C ASN A 43 14.77 -38.24 -1.58
N ILE A 44 14.98 -39.16 -2.48
CA ILE A 44 16.01 -40.21 -2.33
C ILE A 44 17.42 -39.60 -2.45
N CYS A 45 17.63 -38.62 -3.33
CA CYS A 45 18.91 -37.94 -3.47
C CYS A 45 19.23 -37.02 -2.28
N PHE A 46 18.21 -36.39 -1.68
CA PHE A 46 18.40 -35.52 -0.50
C PHE A 46 18.75 -36.31 0.75
N PHE A 47 18.12 -37.47 0.98
CA PHE A 47 18.45 -38.35 2.10
C PHE A 47 19.84 -39.01 1.98
N GLY A 48 20.28 -39.32 0.77
CA GLY A 48 21.62 -39.88 0.52
C GLY A 48 22.77 -38.90 0.74
N LEU A 49 22.54 -37.61 0.48
CA LEU A 49 23.55 -36.56 0.66
C LEU A 49 23.72 -36.11 2.12
N VAL A 50 22.64 -36.10 2.91
CA VAL A 50 22.69 -35.71 4.34
C VAL A 50 23.32 -36.79 5.22
N THR A 51 23.20 -38.07 4.86
CA THR A 51 23.81 -39.18 5.61
C THR A 51 25.32 -39.34 5.36
N SER A 52 25.87 -38.84 4.25
CA SER A 52 27.29 -38.94 3.96
C SER A 52 28.14 -37.81 4.61
N TRP A 53 27.52 -36.77 5.14
CA TRP A 53 28.25 -35.62 5.73
C TRP A 53 28.29 -35.60 7.27
N ARG A 54 27.62 -36.60 7.98
CA ARG A 54 27.68 -36.71 9.43
C ARG A 54 28.43 -37.95 9.93
N GLY A 55 29.58 -38.21 9.37
CA GLY A 55 30.47 -39.25 9.83
C GLY A 55 31.55 -38.78 10.80
N ARG A 56 31.16 -38.23 11.96
CA ARG A 56 31.89 -38.24 13.20
C ARG A 56 31.00 -37.76 14.37
N PHE A 57 30.92 -38.65 15.36
CA PHE A 57 30.17 -38.51 16.63
C PHE A 57 28.65 -38.77 16.55
N PHE A 58 28.24 -40.04 16.81
CA PHE A 58 27.31 -40.42 17.85
C PHE A 58 27.10 -41.95 17.84
N HIS A 59 26.98 -42.54 19.00
CA HIS A 59 26.81 -43.96 19.29
C HIS A 59 25.48 -44.55 18.70
N PRO A 60 25.41 -45.89 18.49
CA PRO A 60 24.34 -46.52 17.76
C PRO A 60 23.12 -46.79 18.62
N PHE A 61 21.92 -46.42 18.16
CA PHE A 61 20.65 -46.98 18.59
C PHE A 61 20.24 -48.13 17.66
N THR A 62 20.14 -49.32 18.22
CA THR A 62 19.70 -50.55 17.57
C THR A 62 18.20 -50.56 17.35
N PHE A 63 17.77 -50.60 16.11
CA PHE A 63 16.37 -50.99 15.78
C PHE A 63 16.35 -52.46 15.35
N HIS A 64 15.54 -53.26 16.08
CA HIS A 64 15.22 -54.60 15.68
C HIS A 64 14.13 -54.59 14.61
N LEU A 65 14.51 -55.07 13.42
CA LEU A 65 13.52 -55.50 12.41
C LEU A 65 13.53 -57.02 12.33
N GLN A 66 12.43 -57.64 12.68
CA GLN A 66 12.19 -59.07 12.54
C GLN A 66 12.15 -59.46 11.06
N GLN A 67 12.98 -60.46 10.75
CA GLN A 67 13.02 -61.16 9.46
C GLN A 67 11.76 -61.96 9.16
N ASN A 68 11.31 -61.93 7.92
CA ASN A 68 10.86 -63.10 7.20
C ASN A 68 10.78 -62.79 5.70
N THR A 69 11.74 -63.28 4.95
CA THR A 69 11.52 -64.04 3.70
C THR A 69 12.88 -64.35 3.08
N ASN A 70 13.11 -65.65 2.89
CA ASN A 70 14.24 -66.23 2.22
C ASN A 70 14.27 -65.85 0.72
N PHE A 71 15.31 -65.20 0.24
CA PHE A 71 15.82 -65.38 -1.12
C PHE A 71 17.34 -65.30 -1.07
N ALA A 72 17.98 -66.44 -1.22
CA ALA A 72 19.40 -66.57 -1.38
C ALA A 72 19.76 -66.18 -2.82
N VAL A 73 20.46 -65.10 -3.01
CA VAL A 73 21.17 -64.76 -4.25
C VAL A 73 22.64 -64.74 -3.89
N SER A 74 23.38 -65.72 -4.46
CA SER A 74 24.84 -65.78 -4.34
C SER A 74 25.46 -64.56 -5.14
N TYR A 75 26.09 -63.67 -4.43
CA TYR A 75 26.94 -62.65 -5.05
C TYR A 75 28.35 -63.17 -5.11
N SER A 76 28.86 -63.33 -6.36
CA SER A 76 30.29 -63.53 -6.59
C SER A 76 31.07 -62.23 -6.36
N GLU A 77 32.07 -62.29 -5.50
CA GLU A 77 33.04 -61.21 -5.32
C GLU A 77 33.86 -61.02 -6.58
N ASN A 78 33.43 -60.10 -7.42
CA ASN A 78 34.28 -59.47 -8.44
C ASN A 78 33.57 -58.18 -8.95
N TYR A 79 33.45 -57.15 -8.08
CA TYR A 79 33.15 -55.81 -8.54
C TYR A 79 34.42 -54.97 -8.58
N ASN A 80 34.85 -54.68 -9.81
CA ASN A 80 36.03 -53.95 -10.12
C ASN A 80 36.05 -52.56 -9.52
N ARG A 81 37.15 -52.15 -8.91
CA ARG A 81 37.50 -50.80 -8.46
C ARG A 81 37.30 -49.70 -9.52
N ILE A 82 37.12 -50.10 -10.78
CA ILE A 82 36.86 -49.21 -11.91
C ILE A 82 35.42 -48.68 -11.95
N ASP A 83 34.42 -49.48 -11.51
CA ASP A 83 33.02 -49.05 -11.54
C ASP A 83 32.67 -48.04 -10.44
N MET A 84 33.27 -48.13 -9.26
CA MET A 84 33.10 -47.15 -8.19
C MET A 84 33.68 -45.78 -8.53
N LYS A 85 34.79 -45.71 -9.24
CA LYS A 85 35.38 -44.47 -9.75
C LYS A 85 34.48 -43.84 -10.84
N ASN A 86 33.93 -44.66 -11.73
CA ASN A 86 33.01 -44.19 -12.75
C ASN A 86 31.67 -43.70 -12.17
N HIS A 87 31.15 -44.34 -11.12
CA HIS A 87 29.96 -43.84 -10.40
C HIS A 87 30.24 -42.54 -9.66
N LEU A 88 31.35 -42.38 -8.96
CA LEU A 88 31.76 -41.16 -8.28
C LEU A 88 31.99 -40.00 -9.26
N ILE A 89 32.61 -40.30 -10.43
CA ILE A 89 32.80 -39.28 -11.47
C ILE A 89 31.46 -38.89 -12.12
N LYS A 90 30.56 -39.83 -12.37
CA LYS A 90 29.21 -39.53 -12.89
C LYS A 90 28.37 -38.73 -11.87
N THR A 91 28.46 -39.08 -10.59
CA THR A 91 27.76 -38.34 -9.52
C THR A 91 28.34 -36.95 -9.35
N ALA A 92 29.67 -36.79 -9.39
CA ALA A 92 30.33 -35.47 -9.34
C ALA A 92 30.01 -34.63 -10.60
N LEU A 93 29.98 -35.23 -11.79
CA LEU A 93 29.56 -34.55 -13.02
C LEU A 93 28.07 -34.13 -12.97
N LEU A 94 27.18 -35.01 -12.50
CA LEU A 94 25.76 -34.64 -12.28
C LEU A 94 25.64 -33.53 -11.26
N SER A 95 26.34 -33.55 -10.13
CA SER A 95 26.35 -32.47 -9.14
C SER A 95 26.91 -31.18 -9.71
N LEU A 96 27.94 -31.23 -10.57
CA LEU A 96 28.49 -30.06 -11.26
C LEU A 96 27.52 -29.51 -12.31
N ILE A 97 26.82 -30.38 -13.03
CA ILE A 97 25.76 -30.00 -13.96
C ILE A 97 24.57 -29.35 -13.24
N PHE A 98 24.13 -29.89 -12.07
CA PHE A 98 23.08 -29.27 -11.25
C PHE A 98 23.52 -27.93 -10.67
N LEU A 99 24.76 -27.76 -10.23
CA LEU A 99 25.32 -26.50 -9.76
C LEU A 99 25.44 -25.46 -10.90
N THR A 100 25.81 -25.88 -12.10
CA THR A 100 25.89 -24.98 -13.26
C THR A 100 24.52 -24.63 -13.82
N ILE A 101 23.56 -25.55 -13.82
CA ILE A 101 22.17 -25.28 -14.21
C ILE A 101 21.50 -24.35 -13.17
N GLY A 102 21.74 -24.53 -11.85
CA GLY A 102 21.27 -23.64 -10.80
C GLY A 102 21.83 -22.21 -10.93
N SER A 103 23.12 -22.07 -11.22
CA SER A 103 23.77 -20.77 -11.45
C SER A 103 23.30 -20.11 -12.76
N ALA A 104 23.11 -20.91 -13.83
CA ALA A 104 22.57 -20.40 -15.07
C ALA A 104 21.12 -19.94 -14.97
N LYS A 105 20.29 -20.61 -14.14
CA LYS A 105 18.92 -20.16 -13.86
C LYS A 105 18.89 -18.86 -13.06
N ALA A 106 19.74 -18.70 -12.03
CA ALA A 106 19.81 -17.47 -11.26
C ALA A 106 20.19 -16.27 -12.14
N GLN A 107 21.27 -16.40 -12.91
CA GLN A 107 21.70 -15.35 -13.86
C GLN A 107 20.65 -15.07 -14.96
N GLN A 108 19.71 -15.99 -15.17
CA GLN A 108 18.65 -15.84 -16.15
C GLN A 108 17.52 -14.89 -15.71
N ALA A 109 17.24 -14.73 -14.44
CA ALA A 109 16.12 -13.94 -13.94
C ALA A 109 16.32 -12.43 -14.16
N VAL A 110 17.44 -11.87 -13.73
CA VAL A 110 17.76 -10.45 -13.96
C VAL A 110 17.99 -10.14 -15.45
N GLN A 111 18.49 -11.10 -16.24
CA GLN A 111 18.61 -10.92 -17.67
C GLN A 111 17.24 -10.90 -18.37
N GLN A 112 16.28 -11.71 -17.93
CA GLN A 112 14.91 -11.68 -18.44
C GLN A 112 14.23 -10.37 -18.07
N LEU A 113 14.37 -9.90 -16.82
CA LEU A 113 13.93 -8.58 -16.38
C LEU A 113 14.51 -7.49 -17.29
N SER A 114 15.82 -7.49 -17.52
CA SER A 114 16.49 -6.53 -18.41
C SER A 114 15.91 -6.54 -19.82
N ARG A 115 15.59 -7.73 -20.38
CA ARG A 115 14.95 -7.83 -21.70
C ARG A 115 13.54 -7.26 -21.73
N ARG A 116 12.75 -7.42 -20.65
CA ARG A 116 11.44 -6.79 -20.56
C ARG A 116 11.54 -5.25 -20.53
N ILE A 117 12.56 -4.70 -19.88
CA ILE A 117 12.77 -3.26 -19.76
C ILE A 117 13.44 -2.65 -20.99
N LEU A 118 14.48 -3.30 -21.54
CA LEU A 118 15.36 -2.73 -22.55
C LEU A 118 15.13 -3.31 -23.96
N GLY A 119 14.30 -4.34 -24.08
CA GLY A 119 14.08 -5.06 -25.34
C GLY A 119 15.37 -5.66 -25.92
N ASP A 120 15.54 -5.53 -27.21
CA ASP A 120 16.74 -6.03 -27.92
C ASP A 120 18.05 -5.39 -27.46
N ARG A 121 17.97 -4.21 -26.82
CA ARG A 121 19.12 -3.47 -26.32
C ARG A 121 19.65 -3.96 -24.98
N ALA A 122 19.00 -4.95 -24.36
CA ALA A 122 19.46 -5.56 -23.11
C ALA A 122 20.90 -6.09 -23.19
N SER A 123 21.34 -6.51 -24.37
CA SER A 123 22.73 -7.02 -24.60
C SER A 123 23.81 -5.93 -24.56
N GLU A 124 23.43 -4.64 -24.58
CA GLU A 124 24.39 -3.53 -24.49
C GLU A 124 24.90 -3.32 -23.07
N ILE A 125 24.19 -3.84 -22.04
CA ILE A 125 24.56 -3.75 -20.62
C ILE A 125 24.87 -5.16 -20.10
N GLY A 126 26.06 -5.35 -19.57
CA GLY A 126 26.47 -6.59 -18.95
C GLY A 126 25.92 -6.69 -17.53
N LEU A 127 25.17 -7.76 -17.22
CA LEU A 127 24.64 -8.05 -15.89
C LEU A 127 25.31 -9.28 -15.31
N VAL A 128 25.94 -9.15 -14.13
CA VAL A 128 26.74 -10.22 -13.52
C VAL A 128 26.33 -10.43 -12.08
N VAL A 129 25.84 -11.60 -11.76
CA VAL A 129 25.62 -12.03 -10.38
C VAL A 129 26.90 -12.73 -9.87
N GLN A 130 27.58 -12.10 -8.93
CA GLN A 130 28.79 -12.62 -8.31
C GLN A 130 28.44 -13.20 -6.94
N LYS A 131 28.38 -14.52 -6.83
CA LYS A 131 28.14 -15.16 -5.53
C LYS A 131 29.31 -14.91 -4.59
N ASN A 132 29.01 -14.51 -3.37
CA ASN A 132 30.04 -14.38 -2.33
C ASN A 132 30.52 -15.75 -1.87
N ASP A 133 31.85 -15.94 -1.80
CA ASP A 133 32.48 -17.17 -1.28
C ASP A 133 32.32 -17.34 0.24
N LYS A 134 31.79 -16.32 0.95
CA LYS A 134 31.56 -16.34 2.41
C LYS A 134 30.10 -16.00 2.71
N PRO A 135 29.23 -17.00 2.93
CA PRO A 135 27.80 -16.79 3.17
C PRO A 135 27.42 -16.16 4.51
N GLU A 136 28.37 -15.98 5.44
CA GLU A 136 28.08 -15.58 6.84
C GLU A 136 27.79 -14.09 7.06
N LYS A 137 28.04 -13.22 6.05
CA LYS A 137 27.64 -11.80 6.04
C LYS A 137 27.29 -11.37 4.63
N MET A 138 26.11 -11.68 4.19
CA MET A 138 25.62 -11.26 2.88
C MET A 138 24.95 -9.87 2.99
N GLU A 139 25.79 -8.83 2.94
CA GLU A 139 25.28 -7.50 2.66
C GLU A 139 25.01 -7.37 1.16
N ASP A 140 23.78 -6.99 0.78
CA ASP A 140 23.44 -6.73 -0.61
C ASP A 140 24.28 -5.58 -1.16
N PHE A 141 24.90 -5.76 -2.33
CA PHE A 141 25.66 -4.71 -2.99
C PHE A 141 25.50 -4.77 -4.51
N PHE A 142 25.72 -3.63 -5.14
CA PHE A 142 25.99 -3.56 -6.59
C PHE A 142 27.20 -2.68 -6.88
N ARG A 143 27.83 -2.96 -8.04
CA ARG A 143 28.91 -2.16 -8.61
C ARG A 143 28.64 -1.92 -10.08
N ILE A 144 28.83 -0.68 -10.53
CA ILE A 144 28.71 -0.30 -11.93
C ILE A 144 30.09 0.15 -12.43
N GLU A 145 30.57 -0.45 -13.51
CA GLU A 145 31.87 -0.15 -14.13
C GLU A 145 31.77 -0.16 -15.65
N CYS A 146 32.70 0.48 -16.32
CA CYS A 146 32.86 0.42 -17.75
C CYS A 146 34.07 -0.47 -18.06
N LYS A 147 33.85 -1.63 -18.70
CA LYS A 147 34.92 -2.54 -19.11
C LYS A 147 34.85 -2.74 -20.60
N GLU A 148 35.98 -2.47 -21.27
CA GLU A 148 36.08 -2.60 -22.75
C GLU A 148 35.01 -1.81 -23.50
N GLY A 149 34.66 -0.64 -22.99
CA GLY A 149 33.64 0.25 -23.57
C GLY A 149 32.18 -0.18 -23.33
N LYS A 150 31.94 -1.24 -22.55
CA LYS A 150 30.61 -1.72 -22.16
C LYS A 150 30.35 -1.47 -20.69
N ILE A 151 29.13 -1.08 -20.40
CA ILE A 151 28.64 -0.96 -19.00
C ILE A 151 28.48 -2.36 -18.44
N GLN A 152 29.05 -2.60 -17.26
CA GLN A 152 28.84 -3.82 -16.48
C GLN A 152 28.25 -3.47 -15.12
N ILE A 153 27.22 -4.19 -14.73
CA ILE A 153 26.56 -4.10 -13.44
C ILE A 153 26.73 -5.43 -12.72
N ILE A 154 27.38 -5.39 -11.59
CA ILE A 154 27.78 -6.57 -10.82
C ILE A 154 27.13 -6.46 -9.45
N GLY A 155 26.50 -7.52 -8.96
CA GLY A 155 25.91 -7.60 -7.62
C GLY A 155 25.97 -9.01 -7.06
N ASN A 156 25.63 -9.19 -5.79
CA ASN A 156 25.65 -10.51 -5.13
C ASN A 156 24.38 -11.34 -5.36
N SER A 157 23.33 -10.73 -5.89
CA SER A 157 22.03 -11.36 -6.17
C SER A 157 21.39 -10.73 -7.41
N ASP A 158 20.41 -11.40 -8.02
CA ASP A 158 19.60 -10.85 -9.12
C ASP A 158 18.91 -9.55 -8.69
N ASN A 159 18.43 -9.47 -7.45
CA ASN A 159 17.82 -8.27 -6.85
C ASN A 159 18.82 -7.11 -6.80
N SER A 160 20.02 -7.34 -6.29
CA SER A 160 21.06 -6.30 -6.21
C SER A 160 21.51 -5.83 -7.60
N VAL A 161 21.63 -6.73 -8.58
CA VAL A 161 21.97 -6.37 -9.98
C VAL A 161 20.82 -5.57 -10.61
N ALA A 162 19.56 -5.93 -10.36
CA ALA A 162 18.40 -5.18 -10.84
C ALA A 162 18.37 -3.76 -10.25
N MET A 163 18.65 -3.59 -8.94
CA MET A 163 18.80 -2.27 -8.33
C MET A 163 19.94 -1.48 -8.97
N GLY A 164 21.06 -2.10 -9.23
CA GLY A 164 22.18 -1.47 -9.95
C GLY A 164 21.80 -1.03 -11.37
N LEU A 165 21.00 -1.83 -12.07
CA LEU A 165 20.45 -1.48 -13.39
C LEU A 165 19.54 -0.25 -13.29
N ASN A 166 18.61 -0.21 -12.33
CA ASN A 166 17.75 0.95 -12.14
C ASN A 166 18.54 2.21 -11.79
N TYR A 167 19.55 2.08 -10.90
CA TYR A 167 20.44 3.19 -10.56
C TYR A 167 21.13 3.76 -11.80
N TYR A 168 21.65 2.90 -12.67
CA TYR A 168 22.25 3.33 -13.94
C TYR A 168 21.23 3.99 -14.88
N LEU A 169 20.08 3.37 -15.05
CA LEU A 169 19.02 3.89 -15.92
C LEU A 169 18.54 5.27 -15.48
N ARG A 170 18.38 5.51 -14.19
CA ARG A 170 17.92 6.79 -13.64
C ARG A 170 19.00 7.88 -13.71
N HIS A 171 20.14 7.62 -13.10
CA HIS A 171 21.16 8.68 -12.89
C HIS A 171 22.04 8.95 -14.12
N TYR A 172 22.10 8.03 -15.06
CA TYR A 172 22.96 8.19 -16.25
C TYR A 172 22.15 8.20 -17.54
N ALA A 173 21.20 7.31 -17.70
CA ALA A 173 20.46 7.17 -18.94
C ALA A 173 19.16 8.00 -18.97
N HIS A 174 18.72 8.56 -17.86
CA HIS A 174 17.46 9.29 -17.68
C HIS A 174 16.26 8.49 -18.20
N VAL A 175 16.24 7.19 -17.86
CA VAL A 175 15.15 6.26 -18.19
C VAL A 175 14.33 6.00 -16.94
N TYR A 176 13.02 6.22 -17.05
CA TYR A 176 12.07 5.99 -15.97
C TYR A 176 11.33 4.68 -16.14
N VAL A 177 11.34 3.84 -15.13
CA VAL A 177 10.59 2.58 -15.06
C VAL A 177 9.72 2.61 -13.82
N SER A 178 8.41 2.52 -13.98
CA SER A 178 7.47 2.50 -12.84
C SER A 178 6.19 1.75 -13.21
N TRP A 179 5.38 1.46 -12.20
CA TRP A 179 4.05 0.84 -12.39
C TRP A 179 3.01 1.77 -13.02
N ASN A 180 3.18 3.09 -12.93
CA ASN A 180 2.19 4.10 -13.36
C ASN A 180 2.50 4.76 -14.71
N VAL A 181 3.53 4.30 -15.41
CA VAL A 181 3.94 4.82 -16.73
C VAL A 181 3.74 3.74 -17.78
N ALA A 182 3.16 4.11 -18.91
CA ALA A 182 2.88 3.19 -20.00
C ALA A 182 4.14 2.74 -20.75
N ASP A 183 4.04 1.64 -21.49
CA ASP A 183 5.02 1.18 -22.46
C ASP A 183 4.75 1.80 -23.85
N PRO A 184 5.76 1.89 -24.74
CA PRO A 184 7.14 1.45 -24.56
C PRO A 184 8.00 2.42 -23.76
N ILE A 185 9.01 1.88 -23.07
CA ILE A 185 10.02 2.67 -22.37
C ILE A 185 10.93 3.34 -23.40
N GLU A 186 11.06 4.66 -23.32
CA GLU A 186 11.94 5.41 -24.24
C GLU A 186 13.40 5.34 -23.79
N LEU A 187 14.23 4.64 -24.57
CA LEU A 187 15.66 4.51 -24.32
C LEU A 187 16.49 5.59 -25.05
N PRO A 188 17.62 6.05 -24.49
CA PRO A 188 18.52 6.96 -25.19
C PRO A 188 19.13 6.29 -26.42
N LYS A 189 19.50 7.07 -27.45
CA LYS A 189 20.11 6.52 -28.67
C LYS A 189 21.40 5.74 -28.39
N LYS A 190 22.17 6.16 -27.41
CA LYS A 190 23.36 5.48 -26.90
C LYS A 190 23.33 5.53 -25.38
N PHE A 191 23.60 4.44 -24.73
CA PHE A 191 23.76 4.41 -23.28
C PHE A 191 25.00 5.21 -22.87
N PRO A 192 24.86 6.19 -21.91
CA PRO A 192 25.99 6.98 -21.43
C PRO A 192 27.07 6.11 -20.79
N ALA A 193 28.33 6.48 -21.01
CA ALA A 193 29.45 5.84 -20.32
C ALA A 193 29.47 6.27 -18.84
N VAL A 194 29.97 5.37 -18.01
CA VAL A 194 30.36 5.65 -16.61
C VAL A 194 31.89 5.82 -16.61
N GLU A 195 32.39 6.76 -15.80
CA GLU A 195 33.84 6.96 -15.67
C GLU A 195 34.54 5.65 -15.26
N SER A 196 35.45 5.17 -16.08
CA SER A 196 36.09 3.85 -15.91
C SER A 196 37.04 3.77 -14.71
N GLU A 197 37.60 4.94 -14.30
CA GLU A 197 38.56 5.03 -13.20
C GLU A 197 37.90 5.03 -11.80
N LYS A 198 36.61 5.29 -11.72
CA LYS A 198 35.86 5.32 -10.46
C LYS A 198 34.57 4.49 -10.58
N PRO A 199 34.66 3.17 -10.37
CA PRO A 199 33.45 2.35 -10.36
C PRO A 199 32.51 2.81 -9.25
N ILE A 200 31.20 2.86 -9.56
CA ILE A 200 30.17 3.15 -8.57
C ILE A 200 29.97 1.88 -7.75
N TYR A 201 30.15 1.98 -6.44
CA TYR A 201 29.88 0.92 -5.50
C TYR A 201 28.84 1.38 -4.49
N LYS A 202 27.76 0.60 -4.36
CA LYS A 202 26.68 0.84 -3.40
C LYS A 202 26.41 -0.44 -2.63
N ARG A 203 26.09 -0.29 -1.35
CA ARG A 203 25.75 -1.36 -0.44
C ARG A 203 24.46 -1.01 0.26
N ALA A 204 23.57 -1.98 0.42
CA ALA A 204 22.36 -1.79 1.22
C ALA A 204 22.73 -1.55 2.70
N LEU A 205 22.10 -0.58 3.31
CA LEU A 205 22.32 -0.19 4.71
C LEU A 205 21.48 -1.02 5.69
N VAL A 206 20.52 -1.79 5.17
CA VAL A 206 19.66 -2.71 5.93
C VAL A 206 19.39 -3.99 5.14
N ASP A 207 19.09 -5.08 5.84
CA ASP A 207 18.89 -6.40 5.25
C ASP A 207 17.52 -6.57 4.62
N ASN A 208 16.46 -6.03 5.24
CA ASN A 208 15.08 -6.19 4.80
C ASN A 208 14.57 -4.89 4.13
N ARG A 209 13.99 -5.03 2.96
CA ARG A 209 13.29 -3.96 2.23
C ARG A 209 11.87 -4.45 1.97
N PHE A 210 10.97 -4.14 2.91
CA PHE A 210 9.60 -4.61 2.93
C PHE A 210 8.70 -3.75 2.01
N PHE A 211 7.72 -4.39 1.36
CA PHE A 211 6.78 -3.67 0.51
C PHE A 211 5.38 -4.26 0.55
N LEU A 212 4.39 -3.39 0.42
CA LEU A 212 2.95 -3.63 0.38
C LEU A 212 2.25 -3.63 1.75
N ASN A 213 0.94 -3.48 1.67
CA ASN A 213 -0.02 -3.49 2.76
C ASN A 213 -1.14 -4.49 2.41
N TYR A 214 -1.83 -5.03 3.38
CA TYR A 214 -3.04 -5.84 3.13
C TYR A 214 -4.04 -5.10 2.24
N SER A 215 -4.28 -3.81 2.53
CA SER A 215 -5.25 -2.98 1.81
C SER A 215 -4.90 -2.74 0.34
N THR A 216 -3.61 -2.85 -0.04
CA THR A 216 -3.17 -2.70 -1.43
C THR A 216 -3.81 -3.74 -2.34
N PHE A 217 -4.03 -4.96 -1.83
CA PHE A 217 -4.69 -6.05 -2.53
C PHE A 217 -6.19 -5.79 -2.80
N GLY A 218 -6.82 -4.84 -2.10
CA GLY A 218 -8.20 -4.41 -2.34
C GLY A 218 -8.31 -3.10 -3.11
N TYR A 219 -7.42 -2.14 -2.86
CA TYR A 219 -7.50 -0.82 -3.47
C TYR A 219 -6.80 -0.70 -4.83
N THR A 220 -5.86 -1.58 -5.15
CA THR A 220 -5.12 -1.55 -6.41
C THR A 220 -5.18 -2.88 -7.16
N MET A 221 -5.00 -4.02 -6.48
CA MET A 221 -4.67 -5.31 -7.09
C MET A 221 -5.83 -6.31 -7.28
N PRO A 222 -7.10 -6.09 -6.87
CA PRO A 222 -8.10 -7.15 -6.89
C PRO A 222 -8.43 -7.63 -8.32
N TRP A 223 -8.14 -6.79 -9.34
CA TRP A 223 -8.42 -7.07 -10.75
C TRP A 223 -7.16 -7.27 -11.59
N TRP A 224 -6.01 -7.49 -10.94
CA TRP A 224 -4.74 -7.68 -11.62
C TRP A 224 -4.59 -9.10 -12.15
N GLY A 225 -4.08 -9.20 -13.38
CA GLY A 225 -3.57 -10.41 -13.97
C GLY A 225 -2.06 -10.55 -13.82
N TRP A 226 -1.46 -11.44 -14.63
CA TRP A 226 -0.02 -11.66 -14.58
C TRP A 226 0.79 -10.45 -15.06
N ASP A 227 0.33 -9.73 -16.06
CA ASP A 227 1.10 -8.63 -16.69
C ASP A 227 1.32 -7.47 -15.70
N GLU A 228 0.31 -7.11 -14.91
CA GLU A 228 0.42 -6.09 -13.88
C GLU A 228 1.34 -6.56 -12.73
N TRP A 229 1.20 -7.82 -12.32
CA TRP A 229 2.06 -8.39 -11.29
C TRP A 229 3.51 -8.52 -11.77
N GLU A 230 3.78 -8.99 -12.99
CA GLU A 230 5.14 -9.08 -13.53
C GLU A 230 5.82 -7.72 -13.56
N ARG A 231 5.08 -6.68 -13.98
CA ARG A 231 5.57 -5.30 -13.95
C ARG A 231 5.89 -4.80 -12.53
N LEU A 232 5.02 -5.08 -11.55
CA LEU A 232 5.28 -4.69 -10.17
C LEU A 232 6.48 -5.44 -9.59
N ILE A 233 6.60 -6.74 -9.83
CA ILE A 233 7.74 -7.54 -9.35
C ILE A 233 9.04 -7.04 -9.97
N ASP A 234 9.05 -6.70 -11.26
CA ASP A 234 10.21 -6.10 -11.92
C ASP A 234 10.56 -4.74 -11.28
N TRP A 235 9.55 -3.90 -11.02
CA TRP A 235 9.77 -2.63 -10.33
C TRP A 235 10.29 -2.83 -8.90
N MET A 236 9.76 -3.80 -8.16
CA MET A 236 10.27 -4.14 -6.82
C MET A 236 11.74 -4.53 -6.87
N ALA A 237 12.14 -5.40 -7.81
CA ALA A 237 13.54 -5.78 -7.99
C ALA A 237 14.43 -4.59 -8.38
N LEU A 238 13.96 -3.73 -9.28
CA LEU A 238 14.64 -2.50 -9.71
C LEU A 238 14.82 -1.48 -8.56
N ASN A 239 14.03 -1.56 -7.52
CA ASN A 239 14.15 -0.73 -6.32
C ASN A 239 14.76 -1.48 -5.12
N GLY A 240 15.32 -2.66 -5.37
CA GLY A 240 16.02 -3.45 -4.36
C GLY A 240 15.12 -4.00 -3.25
N ILE A 241 13.81 -4.06 -3.46
CA ILE A 241 12.85 -4.67 -2.52
C ILE A 241 13.06 -6.17 -2.51
N ASN A 242 13.15 -6.77 -1.32
CA ASN A 242 13.45 -8.20 -1.15
C ASN A 242 12.52 -8.94 -0.18
N MET A 243 11.51 -8.24 0.38
CA MET A 243 10.57 -8.82 1.34
C MET A 243 9.13 -8.32 1.04
N PRO A 244 8.52 -8.74 -0.08
CA PRO A 244 7.16 -8.35 -0.42
C PRO A 244 6.11 -9.12 0.39
N LEU A 245 4.99 -8.46 0.72
CA LEU A 245 3.79 -9.13 1.24
C LEU A 245 3.08 -9.87 0.10
N ALA A 246 2.78 -11.16 0.26
CA ALA A 246 2.25 -12.03 -0.78
C ALA A 246 0.91 -12.67 -0.36
N GLN A 247 -0.18 -11.90 -0.45
CA GLN A 247 -1.50 -12.27 0.06
C GLN A 247 -2.46 -12.85 -1.00
N THR A 248 -2.09 -12.81 -2.28
CA THR A 248 -2.93 -13.32 -3.37
C THR A 248 -3.21 -14.82 -3.19
N GLY A 249 -4.42 -15.26 -3.52
CA GLY A 249 -4.77 -16.68 -3.59
C GLY A 249 -4.86 -17.44 -2.25
N GLN A 250 -4.84 -16.75 -1.09
CA GLN A 250 -4.99 -17.44 0.19
C GLN A 250 -6.39 -18.04 0.39
N GLU A 251 -7.42 -17.56 -0.31
CA GLU A 251 -8.77 -18.12 -0.28
C GLU A 251 -8.80 -19.55 -0.80
N ALA A 252 -7.90 -19.92 -1.71
CA ALA A 252 -7.74 -21.30 -2.17
C ALA A 252 -7.23 -22.22 -1.04
N VAL A 253 -6.36 -21.71 -0.18
CA VAL A 253 -5.88 -22.43 1.02
C VAL A 253 -7.02 -22.58 2.02
N TRP A 254 -7.70 -21.46 2.34
CA TRP A 254 -8.84 -21.46 3.27
C TRP A 254 -10.00 -22.34 2.82
N TYR A 255 -10.28 -22.37 1.52
CA TYR A 255 -11.31 -23.26 0.95
C TYR A 255 -11.02 -24.73 1.31
N GLU A 256 -9.80 -25.19 1.11
CA GLU A 256 -9.39 -26.55 1.44
C GLU A 256 -9.36 -26.80 2.96
N VAL A 257 -8.99 -25.81 3.77
CA VAL A 257 -9.01 -25.92 5.23
C VAL A 257 -10.45 -26.08 5.74
N TRP A 258 -11.37 -25.23 5.31
CA TRP A 258 -12.74 -25.26 5.79
C TRP A 258 -13.51 -26.51 5.31
N LYS A 259 -13.14 -27.06 4.14
CA LYS A 259 -13.63 -28.37 3.69
C LYS A 259 -13.25 -29.48 4.68
N ASP A 260 -12.04 -29.48 5.20
CA ASP A 260 -11.58 -30.45 6.20
C ASP A 260 -12.36 -30.36 7.53
N TYR A 261 -12.95 -29.19 7.82
CA TYR A 261 -13.82 -28.97 8.98
C TYR A 261 -15.31 -29.17 8.70
N GLY A 262 -15.66 -29.68 7.53
CA GLY A 262 -17.02 -30.12 7.18
C GLY A 262 -17.94 -29.07 6.58
N MET A 263 -17.42 -27.87 6.26
CA MET A 263 -18.22 -26.86 5.56
C MET A 263 -18.50 -27.26 4.12
N THR A 264 -19.69 -26.96 3.65
CA THR A 264 -20.07 -27.12 2.24
C THR A 264 -19.44 -26.02 1.39
N ASP A 265 -19.35 -26.26 0.07
CA ASP A 265 -18.84 -25.27 -0.89
C ASP A 265 -19.62 -23.95 -0.78
N GLN A 266 -20.94 -24.02 -0.66
CA GLN A 266 -21.79 -22.83 -0.56
C GLN A 266 -21.51 -22.02 0.71
N GLU A 267 -21.33 -22.67 1.85
CA GLU A 267 -21.01 -22.02 3.12
C GLU A 267 -19.64 -21.34 3.05
N ILE A 268 -18.62 -22.01 2.48
CA ILE A 268 -17.28 -21.45 2.34
C ILE A 268 -17.29 -20.22 1.39
N LEU A 269 -17.92 -20.35 0.23
CA LEU A 269 -17.98 -19.26 -0.74
C LEU A 269 -18.78 -18.06 -0.20
N SER A 270 -19.81 -18.31 0.62
CA SER A 270 -20.60 -17.26 1.26
C SER A 270 -19.88 -16.59 2.45
N TYR A 271 -18.91 -17.26 3.04
CA TYR A 271 -18.07 -16.72 4.10
C TYR A 271 -17.08 -15.65 3.55
N PHE A 272 -16.54 -15.86 2.36
CA PHE A 272 -15.62 -14.92 1.75
C PHE A 272 -16.32 -13.64 1.31
N ALA A 273 -15.66 -12.49 1.51
CA ALA A 273 -16.08 -11.23 0.92
C ALA A 273 -15.79 -11.17 -0.58
N ALA A 274 -16.38 -10.22 -1.28
CA ALA A 274 -16.07 -9.92 -2.67
C ALA A 274 -14.62 -9.45 -2.85
N PRO A 275 -14.02 -9.62 -4.04
CA PRO A 275 -12.58 -9.46 -4.29
C PRO A 275 -11.94 -8.20 -3.72
N ALA A 276 -12.51 -7.01 -3.96
CA ALA A 276 -11.95 -5.76 -3.49
C ALA A 276 -12.05 -5.57 -1.95
N HIS A 277 -12.86 -6.39 -1.26
CA HIS A 277 -13.02 -6.33 0.19
C HIS A 277 -12.31 -7.47 0.94
N LEU A 278 -11.66 -8.40 0.23
CA LEU A 278 -10.90 -9.50 0.82
C LEU A 278 -9.81 -9.07 1.82
N PRO A 279 -9.09 -7.96 1.66
CA PRO A 279 -8.13 -7.52 2.67
C PRO A 279 -8.70 -7.43 4.08
N TRP A 280 -9.90 -6.87 4.22
CA TRP A 280 -10.56 -6.71 5.53
C TRP A 280 -11.21 -8.01 6.01
N HIS A 281 -11.59 -8.90 5.10
CA HIS A 281 -11.95 -10.27 5.42
C HIS A 281 -10.74 -11.03 6.01
N ARG A 282 -9.57 -10.96 5.35
CA ARG A 282 -8.30 -11.56 5.79
C ARG A 282 -7.85 -11.07 7.16
N LEU A 283 -8.13 -9.80 7.47
CA LEU A 283 -7.88 -9.18 8.77
C LEU A 283 -9.00 -9.43 9.80
N GLY A 284 -10.05 -10.18 9.44
CA GLY A 284 -11.17 -10.53 10.32
C GLY A 284 -12.11 -9.39 10.67
N ASN A 285 -12.12 -8.30 9.87
CA ASN A 285 -12.98 -7.15 10.11
C ASN A 285 -14.40 -7.34 9.58
N LEU A 286 -14.58 -8.10 8.50
CA LEU A 286 -15.87 -8.37 7.86
C LEU A 286 -15.90 -9.75 7.19
N ASP A 287 -17.08 -10.36 7.13
CA ASP A 287 -17.35 -11.63 6.45
C ASP A 287 -18.48 -11.45 5.43
N GLY A 288 -18.42 -12.22 4.34
CA GLY A 288 -19.50 -12.40 3.37
C GLY A 288 -19.98 -11.14 2.63
N PHE A 289 -19.34 -9.99 2.82
CA PHE A 289 -19.79 -8.74 2.22
C PHE A 289 -19.74 -8.79 0.69
N GLN A 290 -20.90 -8.53 0.07
CA GLN A 290 -21.11 -8.70 -1.37
C GLN A 290 -20.73 -10.11 -1.91
N GLY A 291 -20.63 -11.13 -1.06
CA GLY A 291 -20.47 -12.52 -1.50
C GLY A 291 -21.75 -13.09 -2.14
N PRO A 292 -21.71 -14.37 -2.56
CA PRO A 292 -20.63 -15.34 -2.43
C PRO A 292 -19.49 -15.09 -3.42
N LEU A 293 -18.24 -15.36 -2.98
CA LEU A 293 -17.10 -15.39 -3.90
C LEU A 293 -17.23 -16.60 -4.85
N THR A 294 -16.63 -16.54 -6.03
CA THR A 294 -16.77 -17.60 -7.03
C THR A 294 -15.55 -18.52 -7.09
N MET A 295 -15.76 -19.80 -7.38
CA MET A 295 -14.66 -20.76 -7.56
C MET A 295 -13.77 -20.43 -8.75
N SER A 296 -14.33 -19.82 -9.80
CA SER A 296 -13.57 -19.31 -10.95
C SER A 296 -12.51 -18.31 -10.51
N TRP A 297 -12.91 -17.35 -9.66
CA TRP A 297 -11.99 -16.34 -9.12
C TRP A 297 -10.94 -16.98 -8.19
N ILE A 298 -11.35 -17.83 -7.24
CA ILE A 298 -10.43 -18.55 -6.32
C ILE A 298 -9.36 -19.31 -7.11
N ASN A 299 -9.78 -20.07 -8.13
CA ASN A 299 -8.85 -20.85 -8.95
C ASN A 299 -7.91 -19.95 -9.77
N SER A 300 -8.41 -18.85 -10.34
CA SER A 300 -7.56 -17.90 -11.08
C SER A 300 -6.49 -17.28 -10.18
N GLN A 301 -6.87 -16.87 -8.97
CA GLN A 301 -5.94 -16.27 -8.00
C GLN A 301 -4.94 -17.30 -7.45
N LYS A 302 -5.34 -18.56 -7.29
CA LYS A 302 -4.43 -19.64 -6.93
C LYS A 302 -3.30 -19.81 -7.97
N GLU A 303 -3.66 -19.88 -9.24
CA GLU A 303 -2.66 -20.03 -10.31
C GLU A 303 -1.81 -18.76 -10.49
N LEU A 304 -2.38 -17.59 -10.26
CA LEU A 304 -1.66 -16.31 -10.25
C LEU A 304 -0.61 -16.28 -9.13
N GLN A 305 -0.98 -16.64 -7.90
CA GLN A 305 -0.07 -16.65 -6.76
C GLN A 305 1.13 -17.59 -6.96
N LYS A 306 0.92 -18.75 -7.58
CA LYS A 306 2.03 -19.65 -7.93
C LYS A 306 3.08 -18.96 -8.81
N LYS A 307 2.64 -18.16 -9.79
CA LYS A 307 3.53 -17.39 -10.66
C LYS A 307 4.24 -16.27 -9.91
N ILE A 308 3.50 -15.54 -9.04
CA ILE A 308 4.03 -14.44 -8.23
C ILE A 308 5.19 -14.93 -7.37
N VAL A 309 4.96 -15.92 -6.50
CA VAL A 309 6.00 -16.38 -5.56
C VAL A 309 7.20 -17.02 -6.25
N VAL A 310 7.00 -17.67 -7.39
CA VAL A 310 8.11 -18.20 -8.20
C VAL A 310 8.98 -17.06 -8.75
N ARG A 311 8.36 -16.02 -9.34
CA ARG A 311 9.09 -14.87 -9.88
C ARG A 311 9.78 -14.05 -8.79
N GLU A 312 9.15 -13.85 -7.65
CA GLU A 312 9.75 -13.16 -6.51
C GLU A 312 11.01 -13.89 -6.03
N ARG A 313 10.94 -15.22 -5.86
CA ARG A 313 12.09 -16.04 -5.46
C ARG A 313 13.20 -16.09 -6.52
N GLU A 314 12.84 -16.13 -7.81
CA GLU A 314 13.81 -16.04 -8.91
C GLU A 314 14.63 -14.75 -8.86
N LEU A 315 14.01 -13.64 -8.41
CA LEU A 315 14.65 -12.34 -8.21
C LEU A 315 15.18 -12.12 -6.78
N ASN A 316 15.44 -13.22 -6.05
CA ASN A 316 15.96 -13.22 -4.67
C ASN A 316 15.13 -12.41 -3.67
N MET A 317 13.80 -12.38 -3.85
CA MET A 317 12.86 -11.88 -2.84
C MET A 317 12.38 -13.04 -1.97
N ARG A 318 11.99 -12.71 -0.74
CA ARG A 318 11.39 -13.64 0.22
C ARG A 318 9.94 -13.22 0.48
N PRO A 319 8.96 -13.84 -0.21
CA PRO A 319 7.56 -13.57 0.02
C PRO A 319 7.15 -13.76 1.48
N VAL A 320 6.41 -12.78 2.03
CA VAL A 320 5.76 -12.89 3.32
C VAL A 320 4.36 -13.44 3.10
N LEU A 321 4.15 -14.71 3.39
CA LEU A 321 2.87 -15.39 3.23
C LEU A 321 1.98 -15.20 4.46
N SER A 322 0.72 -15.61 4.38
CA SER A 322 -0.20 -15.51 5.51
C SER A 322 -0.01 -16.63 6.52
N GLY A 323 -0.30 -16.33 7.80
CA GLY A 323 -0.55 -17.30 8.83
C GLY A 323 -2.00 -17.16 9.37
N PHE A 324 -2.43 -18.07 10.24
CA PHE A 324 -3.75 -17.99 10.86
C PHE A 324 -3.76 -17.00 12.02
N SER A 325 -4.63 -16.00 11.94
CA SER A 325 -4.74 -14.94 12.95
C SER A 325 -5.83 -15.17 14.01
N GLY A 326 -6.61 -16.24 13.90
CA GLY A 326 -7.69 -16.58 14.84
C GLY A 326 -9.12 -16.32 14.32
N HIS A 327 -9.29 -15.72 13.13
CA HIS A 327 -10.60 -15.47 12.55
C HIS A 327 -11.18 -16.74 11.94
N VAL A 328 -12.43 -17.08 12.32
CA VAL A 328 -13.12 -18.31 11.90
C VAL A 328 -14.53 -18.00 11.39
N PRO A 329 -15.05 -18.83 10.47
CA PRO A 329 -16.45 -18.73 10.04
C PRO A 329 -17.44 -18.90 11.20
N GLN A 330 -18.62 -18.29 11.09
CA GLN A 330 -19.72 -18.52 12.02
C GLN A 330 -20.04 -20.02 12.17
N TYR A 331 -19.97 -20.80 11.10
CA TYR A 331 -20.14 -22.25 11.13
C TYR A 331 -19.23 -22.92 12.17
N ILE A 332 -17.96 -22.54 12.25
CA ILE A 332 -17.02 -23.10 13.23
C ILE A 332 -17.45 -22.71 14.66
N ALA A 333 -17.90 -21.49 14.86
CA ALA A 333 -18.37 -21.04 16.17
C ALA A 333 -19.64 -21.81 16.64
N GLU A 334 -20.48 -22.21 15.71
CA GLU A 334 -21.68 -23.03 15.99
C GLU A 334 -21.34 -24.50 16.20
N ALA A 335 -20.47 -25.07 15.37
CA ALA A 335 -20.05 -26.49 15.46
C ALA A 335 -19.22 -26.77 16.72
N TYR A 336 -18.40 -25.79 17.16
CA TYR A 336 -17.51 -25.92 18.31
C TYR A 336 -17.96 -24.99 19.46
N ASN A 337 -19.26 -25.00 19.80
CA ASN A 337 -19.86 -24.07 20.77
C ASN A 337 -19.42 -24.26 22.23
N THR A 338 -18.59 -25.24 22.52
CA THR A 338 -18.07 -25.54 23.87
C THR A 338 -16.70 -24.96 24.12
N ILE A 339 -16.05 -24.40 23.12
CA ILE A 339 -14.72 -23.77 23.20
C ILE A 339 -14.82 -22.25 23.13
N LYS A 340 -13.71 -21.56 23.43
CA LYS A 340 -13.69 -20.10 23.47
C LYS A 340 -13.61 -19.48 22.06
N ILE A 341 -14.79 -19.26 21.46
CA ILE A 341 -14.93 -18.46 20.25
C ILE A 341 -15.77 -17.24 20.57
N LYS A 342 -15.21 -16.06 20.42
CA LYS A 342 -15.86 -14.79 20.70
C LYS A 342 -16.42 -14.17 19.43
N LYS A 343 -17.65 -13.68 19.50
CA LYS A 343 -18.22 -12.79 18.49
C LYS A 343 -17.66 -11.39 18.68
N ASN A 344 -17.00 -10.87 17.67
CA ASN A 344 -16.44 -9.51 17.66
C ASN A 344 -17.55 -8.45 17.53
N PRO A 345 -17.33 -7.21 17.99
CA PRO A 345 -18.18 -6.08 17.67
C PRO A 345 -18.28 -5.85 16.15
N SER A 346 -19.39 -5.25 15.72
CA SER A 346 -19.54 -4.76 14.34
C SER A 346 -18.43 -3.74 14.03
N TRP A 347 -17.77 -3.93 12.89
CA TRP A 347 -16.76 -3.01 12.40
C TRP A 347 -17.37 -2.12 11.30
N ARG A 348 -17.35 -0.80 11.48
CA ARG A 348 -17.85 0.20 10.51
C ARG A 348 -19.23 -0.11 9.90
N GLY A 349 -20.13 -0.69 10.70
CA GLY A 349 -21.49 -1.07 10.27
C GLY A 349 -21.61 -2.42 9.57
N PHE A 350 -20.50 -3.15 9.36
CA PHE A 350 -20.53 -4.52 8.83
C PHE A 350 -20.92 -5.54 9.89
N GLN A 351 -21.27 -6.76 9.44
CA GLN A 351 -21.61 -7.85 10.34
C GLN A 351 -20.44 -8.22 11.25
N SER A 352 -20.77 -8.67 12.45
CA SER A 352 -19.79 -9.16 13.41
C SER A 352 -19.13 -10.43 12.92
N THR A 353 -17.82 -10.55 13.13
CA THR A 353 -16.99 -11.72 12.84
C THR A 353 -16.74 -12.55 14.10
N TYR A 354 -16.06 -13.69 13.97
CA TYR A 354 -15.77 -14.59 15.08
C TYR A 354 -14.26 -14.79 15.24
N PHE A 355 -13.80 -14.82 16.48
CA PHE A 355 -12.40 -15.00 16.83
C PHE A 355 -12.23 -16.20 17.77
N LEU A 356 -11.45 -17.18 17.35
CA LEU A 356 -11.04 -18.34 18.12
C LEU A 356 -9.88 -17.98 19.04
N ASP A 357 -10.04 -18.23 20.33
CA ASP A 357 -9.00 -17.97 21.32
C ASP A 357 -7.75 -18.84 21.02
N PRO A 358 -6.55 -18.25 20.97
CA PRO A 358 -5.32 -19.00 20.71
C PRO A 358 -4.99 -20.06 21.78
N SER A 359 -5.62 -20.02 22.95
CA SER A 359 -5.45 -21.07 23.99
C SER A 359 -6.20 -22.36 23.69
N GLU A 360 -7.10 -22.35 22.71
CA GLU A 360 -7.87 -23.56 22.36
C GLU A 360 -7.07 -24.48 21.41
N PRO A 361 -7.07 -25.81 21.64
CA PRO A 361 -6.31 -26.72 20.79
C PRO A 361 -6.68 -26.65 19.31
N LEU A 362 -7.92 -26.28 19.01
CA LEU A 362 -8.40 -26.09 17.64
C LEU A 362 -7.62 -25.01 16.89
N PHE A 363 -7.14 -23.97 17.58
CA PHE A 363 -6.33 -22.92 16.96
C PHE A 363 -5.06 -23.50 16.34
N ALA A 364 -4.29 -24.29 17.10
CA ALA A 364 -3.06 -24.91 16.60
C ALA A 364 -3.34 -25.92 15.47
N GLN A 365 -4.46 -26.64 15.52
CA GLN A 365 -4.87 -27.57 14.45
C GLN A 365 -5.18 -26.84 13.15
N ILE A 366 -5.90 -25.71 13.21
CA ILE A 366 -6.21 -24.88 12.03
C ILE A 366 -4.92 -24.29 11.46
N GLN A 367 -4.06 -23.72 12.33
CA GLN A 367 -2.76 -23.16 11.94
C GLN A 367 -1.90 -24.19 11.19
N GLN A 368 -1.77 -25.39 11.74
CA GLN A 368 -0.99 -26.48 11.12
C GLN A 368 -1.54 -26.81 9.74
N LYS A 369 -2.84 -27.07 9.62
CA LYS A 369 -3.49 -27.39 8.34
C LYS A 369 -3.32 -26.28 7.31
N PHE A 370 -3.46 -25.02 7.75
CA PHE A 370 -3.31 -23.87 6.87
C PHE A 370 -1.89 -23.79 6.31
N ILE A 371 -0.87 -23.88 7.17
CA ILE A 371 0.54 -23.82 6.75
C ILE A 371 0.90 -25.03 5.86
N GLU A 372 0.45 -26.23 6.17
CA GLU A 372 0.67 -27.43 5.33
C GLU A 372 0.10 -27.24 3.93
N LYS A 373 -1.16 -26.82 3.81
CA LYS A 373 -1.85 -26.62 2.52
C LYS A 373 -1.23 -25.44 1.75
N GLN A 374 -0.90 -24.34 2.43
CA GLN A 374 -0.24 -23.20 1.83
C GLN A 374 1.15 -23.56 1.29
N THR A 375 1.93 -24.30 2.08
CA THR A 375 3.26 -24.76 1.66
C THR A 375 3.19 -25.71 0.47
N ALA A 376 2.20 -26.59 0.43
CA ALA A 376 1.96 -27.48 -0.71
C ALA A 376 1.61 -26.72 -2.00
N LEU A 377 0.90 -25.57 -1.91
CA LEU A 377 0.50 -24.77 -3.06
C LEU A 377 1.57 -23.79 -3.51
N TYR A 378 2.22 -23.12 -2.57
CA TYR A 378 3.06 -21.91 -2.84
C TYR A 378 4.49 -22.03 -2.34
N GLY A 379 4.85 -23.11 -1.64
CA GLY A 379 6.12 -23.22 -0.93
C GLY A 379 6.16 -22.35 0.32
N SER A 380 7.33 -22.25 0.95
CA SER A 380 7.54 -21.39 2.13
C SER A 380 8.90 -20.70 2.06
N ASP A 381 8.93 -19.44 2.55
CA ASP A 381 10.15 -18.68 2.85
C ASP A 381 10.27 -18.46 4.37
N HIS A 382 9.47 -19.18 5.14
CA HIS A 382 9.41 -19.16 6.61
C HIS A 382 9.03 -17.79 7.20
N LEU A 383 8.42 -16.90 6.40
CA LEU A 383 7.94 -15.58 6.81
C LEU A 383 6.42 -15.55 6.75
N TYR A 384 5.77 -15.35 7.88
CA TYR A 384 4.31 -15.42 7.97
C TYR A 384 3.73 -14.15 8.59
N ALA A 385 2.87 -13.47 7.84
CA ALA A 385 2.10 -12.33 8.32
C ALA A 385 0.91 -12.82 9.15
N VAL A 386 0.87 -12.42 10.43
CA VAL A 386 -0.21 -12.76 11.36
C VAL A 386 -0.59 -11.52 12.16
N ASP A 387 -1.82 -11.05 12.01
CA ASP A 387 -2.32 -9.83 12.65
C ASP A 387 -3.64 -10.09 13.38
N PRO A 388 -3.62 -10.59 14.63
CA PRO A 388 -4.82 -11.02 15.35
C PRO A 388 -5.75 -9.88 15.75
N PHE A 389 -5.22 -8.67 15.95
CA PHE A 389 -5.94 -7.51 16.49
C PHE A 389 -5.83 -6.27 15.60
N ASN A 390 -5.81 -6.47 14.31
CA ASN A 390 -5.90 -5.33 13.39
C ASN A 390 -7.13 -4.49 13.73
N ASP A 391 -7.57 -3.50 13.48
CA ASP A 391 -8.77 -2.71 13.81
C ASP A 391 -9.76 -3.31 14.87
N MET A 392 -9.33 -4.27 15.69
CA MET A 392 -10.11 -4.92 16.75
C MET A 392 -9.37 -4.95 18.08
N ASP A 393 -10.11 -5.15 19.16
CA ASP A 393 -9.56 -5.24 20.51
C ASP A 393 -9.30 -6.69 20.90
N PRO A 394 -8.24 -6.95 21.69
CA PRO A 394 -8.07 -8.23 22.37
C PRO A 394 -9.33 -8.61 23.15
N GLN A 395 -9.57 -9.90 23.35
CA GLN A 395 -10.70 -10.37 24.17
C GLN A 395 -10.57 -9.93 25.64
N SER A 396 -9.36 -9.72 26.09
CA SER A 396 -9.03 -9.25 27.43
C SER A 396 -7.76 -8.40 27.41
N TRP A 397 -7.73 -7.35 28.21
CA TRP A 397 -6.56 -6.50 28.45
C TRP A 397 -5.74 -6.94 29.66
N MET A 398 -6.03 -8.13 30.22
CA MET A 398 -5.26 -8.72 31.31
C MET A 398 -3.89 -9.15 30.79
N GLU A 399 -2.84 -8.86 31.54
CA GLU A 399 -1.44 -9.12 31.19
C GLU A 399 -1.19 -10.59 30.84
N ASP A 400 -1.68 -11.51 31.68
CA ASP A 400 -1.58 -12.96 31.44
C ASP A 400 -2.24 -13.40 30.15
N TYR A 401 -3.38 -12.79 29.79
CA TYR A 401 -4.07 -13.06 28.53
C TYR A 401 -3.24 -12.58 27.33
N LEU A 402 -2.72 -11.35 27.40
CA LEU A 402 -1.93 -10.76 26.30
C LEU A 402 -0.67 -11.59 26.03
N MET A 403 0.07 -11.96 27.07
CA MET A 403 1.28 -12.77 26.95
C MET A 403 0.97 -14.18 26.39
N LYS A 404 -0.05 -14.86 26.92
CA LYS A 404 -0.46 -16.19 26.44
C LYS A 404 -0.96 -16.14 25.00
N THR A 405 -1.63 -15.09 24.60
CA THR A 405 -2.12 -14.93 23.22
C THR A 405 -0.97 -14.94 22.21
N SER A 406 0.03 -14.09 22.38
CA SER A 406 1.18 -14.07 21.46
C SER A 406 2.02 -15.35 21.55
N HIS A 407 2.20 -15.91 22.77
CA HIS A 407 2.88 -17.19 22.97
C HIS A 407 2.18 -18.32 22.16
N ASN A 408 0.88 -18.51 22.34
CA ASN A 408 0.16 -19.60 21.68
C ASN A 408 0.09 -19.44 20.16
N ILE A 409 -0.04 -18.18 19.65
CA ILE A 409 0.03 -17.92 18.23
C ILE A 409 1.39 -18.34 17.68
N TYR A 410 2.48 -17.89 18.28
CA TYR A 410 3.82 -18.22 17.80
C TYR A 410 4.12 -19.71 17.98
N GLU A 411 3.79 -20.31 19.13
CA GLU A 411 3.98 -21.73 19.37
C GLU A 411 3.27 -22.58 18.31
N SER A 412 2.02 -22.25 17.96
CA SER A 412 1.28 -22.96 16.91
C SER A 412 1.93 -22.81 15.54
N LEU A 413 2.47 -21.63 15.23
CA LEU A 413 3.16 -21.36 13.97
C LEU A 413 4.50 -22.11 13.88
N SER A 414 5.29 -22.11 14.95
CA SER A 414 6.59 -22.79 15.01
C SER A 414 6.45 -24.33 15.03
N LYS A 415 5.33 -24.86 15.52
CA LYS A 415 5.00 -26.29 15.41
C LYS A 415 4.67 -26.69 13.97
N ALA A 416 4.01 -25.83 13.23
CA ALA A 416 3.69 -26.06 11.82
C ALA A 416 4.92 -25.90 10.91
N ASP A 417 5.80 -24.96 11.22
CA ASP A 417 7.07 -24.69 10.53
C ASP A 417 8.15 -24.28 11.54
N SER A 418 9.08 -25.20 11.81
CA SER A 418 10.14 -25.00 12.83
C SER A 418 11.12 -23.85 12.53
N CYS A 419 11.11 -23.30 11.32
CA CYS A 419 11.89 -22.14 10.90
C CYS A 419 11.06 -20.87 10.82
N ALA A 420 9.77 -20.91 11.24
CA ALA A 420 8.84 -19.81 11.12
C ALA A 420 9.33 -18.55 11.80
N LYS A 421 9.17 -17.42 11.11
CA LYS A 421 9.26 -16.08 11.66
C LYS A 421 7.92 -15.38 11.50
N TRP A 422 7.43 -14.87 12.61
CA TRP A 422 6.21 -14.08 12.64
C TRP A 422 6.49 -12.65 12.20
N VAL A 423 5.82 -12.17 11.15
CA VAL A 423 5.85 -10.77 10.72
C VAL A 423 4.53 -10.15 11.15
N GLN A 424 4.58 -9.16 12.03
CA GLN A 424 3.40 -8.52 12.61
C GLN A 424 3.39 -7.02 12.35
N THR A 425 2.22 -6.48 11.98
CA THR A 425 2.06 -5.03 11.84
C THR A 425 1.99 -4.34 13.21
N GLY A 426 2.64 -3.19 13.34
CA GLY A 426 2.52 -2.30 14.50
C GLY A 426 1.26 -1.44 14.49
N TRP A 427 0.34 -1.65 13.51
CA TRP A 427 -0.87 -0.86 13.36
C TRP A 427 -1.77 -0.87 14.60
N MET A 428 -1.91 -2.01 15.25
CA MET A 428 -2.70 -2.14 16.48
C MET A 428 -2.18 -1.25 17.61
N PHE A 429 -0.87 -1.12 17.75
CA PHE A 429 -0.24 -0.26 18.76
C PHE A 429 -0.46 1.22 18.48
N TYR A 430 -0.40 1.61 17.19
CA TYR A 430 -0.68 2.97 16.75
C TYR A 430 -2.17 3.33 16.94
N ARG A 431 -3.07 2.50 16.44
CA ARG A 431 -4.51 2.79 16.41
C ARG A 431 -5.12 2.94 17.79
N GLN A 432 -4.68 2.16 18.75
CA GLN A 432 -5.18 2.16 20.12
C GLN A 432 -4.08 2.43 21.14
N SER A 433 -3.23 3.41 20.86
CA SER A 433 -2.05 3.75 21.69
C SER A 433 -2.37 4.04 23.17
N THR A 434 -3.60 4.45 23.50
CA THR A 434 -4.03 4.62 24.89
C THR A 434 -4.25 3.30 25.64
N LEU A 435 -4.65 2.25 24.91
CA LEU A 435 -4.88 0.91 25.46
C LEU A 435 -3.61 0.05 25.36
N TRP A 436 -2.93 0.11 24.21
CA TRP A 436 -1.61 -0.48 24.00
C TRP A 436 -0.52 0.44 24.54
N ASN A 437 -0.50 0.65 25.88
CA ASN A 437 0.60 1.37 26.51
C ASN A 437 1.89 0.54 26.48
N THR A 438 3.01 1.17 26.82
CA THR A 438 4.35 0.56 26.76
C THR A 438 4.44 -0.77 27.54
N GLU A 439 3.80 -0.87 28.70
CA GLU A 439 3.83 -2.09 29.53
C GLU A 439 3.06 -3.23 28.87
N ARG A 440 1.85 -2.99 28.37
CA ARG A 440 1.07 -4.01 27.66
C ARG A 440 1.74 -4.47 26.37
N MET A 441 2.37 -3.54 25.62
CA MET A 441 3.18 -3.92 24.46
C MET A 441 4.31 -4.86 24.85
N LYS A 442 5.04 -4.52 25.91
CA LYS A 442 6.15 -5.35 26.41
C LYS A 442 5.70 -6.74 26.84
N ILE A 443 4.58 -6.84 27.54
CA ILE A 443 3.99 -8.11 27.99
C ILE A 443 3.54 -8.95 26.80
N TYR A 444 2.82 -8.35 25.88
CA TYR A 444 2.37 -9.04 24.67
C TYR A 444 3.54 -9.57 23.84
N LEU A 445 4.53 -8.72 23.55
CA LEU A 445 5.71 -9.15 22.78
C LEU A 445 6.52 -10.22 23.53
N GLY A 446 6.57 -10.14 24.87
CA GLY A 446 7.23 -11.10 25.74
C GLY A 446 6.71 -12.55 25.67
N GLY A 447 5.56 -12.78 25.07
CA GLY A 447 5.06 -14.13 24.80
C GLY A 447 5.85 -14.87 23.71
N VAL A 448 6.61 -14.18 22.87
CA VAL A 448 7.56 -14.76 21.92
C VAL A 448 8.97 -14.70 22.52
N GLU A 449 9.42 -15.80 23.12
CA GLU A 449 10.65 -15.82 23.92
C GLU A 449 11.92 -15.50 23.11
N ASN A 450 12.06 -16.12 21.93
CA ASN A 450 13.15 -15.81 21.04
C ASN A 450 12.79 -14.59 20.18
N ARG A 451 13.41 -13.46 20.48
CA ARG A 451 13.11 -12.20 19.80
C ARG A 451 13.32 -12.23 18.29
N GLU A 452 14.29 -13.00 17.82
CA GLU A 452 14.58 -13.13 16.38
C GLU A 452 13.45 -13.77 15.57
N ASP A 453 12.47 -14.38 16.23
CA ASP A 453 11.36 -15.06 15.60
C ASP A 453 10.13 -14.16 15.36
N LEU A 454 10.16 -12.92 15.87
CA LEU A 454 9.12 -11.92 15.67
C LEU A 454 9.71 -10.65 15.06
N ILE A 455 9.29 -10.32 13.84
CA ILE A 455 9.67 -9.11 13.13
C ILE A 455 8.49 -8.14 13.15
N LEU A 456 8.67 -6.96 13.71
CA LEU A 456 7.63 -5.95 13.79
C LEU A 456 7.74 -4.96 12.61
N LEU A 457 6.62 -4.68 11.96
CA LEU A 457 6.53 -3.58 11.01
C LEU A 457 6.07 -2.34 11.78
N ASP A 458 6.96 -1.38 12.01
CA ASP A 458 6.58 -0.07 12.56
C ASP A 458 5.85 0.72 11.47
N TYR A 459 4.53 0.62 11.45
CA TYR A 459 3.70 0.64 10.26
C TYR A 459 3.43 2.02 9.66
N TYR A 460 3.54 3.10 10.45
CA TYR A 460 3.18 4.45 10.06
C TYR A 460 4.16 5.49 10.63
N CYS A 461 5.43 5.28 10.36
CA CYS A 461 6.53 6.02 10.99
C CYS A 461 6.64 7.48 10.62
N GLU A 462 6.11 7.90 9.46
CA GLU A 462 6.08 9.33 9.14
C GLU A 462 5.17 10.13 10.09
N ASN A 463 4.19 9.48 10.71
CA ASN A 463 3.30 10.11 11.69
C ASN A 463 3.69 9.78 13.13
N THR A 464 3.88 8.49 13.43
CA THR A 464 4.19 8.02 14.79
C THR A 464 5.16 6.85 14.72
N GLU A 465 6.32 7.01 15.30
CA GLU A 465 7.34 5.98 15.42
C GLU A 465 7.14 5.21 16.74
N ILE A 466 6.49 4.05 16.70
CA ILE A 466 6.20 3.22 17.88
C ILE A 466 7.49 2.70 18.52
N HIS A 467 8.54 2.43 17.72
CA HIS A 467 9.84 2.03 18.27
C HIS A 467 10.41 3.07 19.24
N ASN A 468 10.19 4.37 19.02
CA ASN A 468 10.62 5.42 19.94
C ASN A 468 9.85 5.39 21.27
N GLU A 469 8.58 4.98 21.26
CA GLU A 469 7.73 4.91 22.46
C GLU A 469 7.94 3.60 23.25
N SER A 470 8.44 2.55 22.57
CA SER A 470 8.64 1.21 23.12
C SER A 470 10.10 0.84 23.38
N ASN A 471 11.02 1.82 23.40
CA ASN A 471 12.46 1.56 23.51
C ASN A 471 12.93 0.51 22.49
N ASP A 472 12.73 0.83 21.21
CA ASP A 472 13.07 -0.01 20.04
C ASP A 472 12.43 -1.40 20.14
N PHE A 473 11.10 -1.43 20.41
CA PHE A 473 10.31 -2.65 20.60
C PHE A 473 10.94 -3.63 21.62
N PHE A 474 11.54 -3.10 22.68
CA PHE A 474 12.20 -3.88 23.73
C PHE A 474 13.28 -4.83 23.20
N GLY A 475 13.86 -4.53 22.04
CA GLY A 475 14.92 -5.30 21.39
C GLY A 475 14.43 -6.39 20.41
N TYR A 476 13.14 -6.42 20.07
CA TYR A 476 12.64 -7.24 18.95
C TYR A 476 13.05 -6.63 17.60
N PRO A 477 13.41 -7.43 16.60
CA PRO A 477 13.67 -6.96 15.24
C PRO A 477 12.48 -6.16 14.68
N PHE A 478 12.77 -5.03 14.05
CA PHE A 478 11.71 -4.25 13.41
C PHE A 478 12.14 -3.65 12.06
N ILE A 479 11.15 -3.32 11.26
CA ILE A 479 11.28 -2.64 9.98
C ILE A 479 10.57 -1.29 10.10
N TRP A 480 11.28 -0.20 9.85
CA TRP A 480 10.73 1.15 9.79
C TRP A 480 9.95 1.32 8.50
N CYS A 481 8.64 1.64 8.56
CA CYS A 481 7.77 1.67 7.40
C CYS A 481 7.15 3.04 7.15
N TYR A 482 7.17 3.46 5.88
CA TYR A 482 6.47 4.62 5.35
C TYR A 482 5.14 4.20 4.76
N LEU A 483 4.02 4.76 5.25
CA LEU A 483 2.69 4.44 4.74
C LEU A 483 2.33 5.33 3.54
N GLY A 484 2.33 6.65 3.71
CA GLY A 484 2.23 7.64 2.64
C GLY A 484 0.92 7.74 1.88
N ASN A 485 0.03 6.75 1.99
CA ASN A 485 -1.24 6.73 1.29
C ASN A 485 -2.32 5.97 2.05
N PHE A 486 -3.52 6.56 2.15
CA PHE A 486 -4.71 5.94 2.71
C PHE A 486 -5.77 5.72 1.62
N GLY A 487 -6.25 4.50 1.48
CA GLY A 487 -7.33 4.12 0.56
C GLY A 487 -7.02 4.35 -0.93
N GLY A 488 -5.81 4.79 -1.27
CA GLY A 488 -5.48 5.27 -2.60
C GLY A 488 -6.11 6.62 -2.94
N ASN A 489 -6.56 7.38 -1.95
CA ASN A 489 -7.01 8.75 -2.15
C ASN A 489 -5.90 9.55 -2.85
N THR A 490 -6.20 10.05 -4.04
CA THR A 490 -5.24 10.73 -4.91
C THR A 490 -5.05 12.17 -4.49
N LYS A 491 -4.15 12.40 -3.55
CA LYS A 491 -3.70 13.74 -3.15
C LYS A 491 -2.18 13.82 -3.08
N LEU A 492 -1.64 15.00 -3.40
CA LEU A 492 -0.21 15.25 -3.30
C LEU A 492 0.17 15.36 -1.81
N SER A 493 1.01 14.46 -1.36
CA SER A 493 1.49 14.40 0.02
C SER A 493 2.86 13.76 0.10
N GLY A 494 3.58 14.01 1.19
CA GLY A 494 4.91 13.54 1.44
C GLY A 494 5.87 14.69 1.75
N ASN A 495 7.05 14.37 2.29
CA ASN A 495 8.11 15.32 2.57
C ASN A 495 9.47 14.67 2.38
N VAL A 496 10.08 14.88 1.20
CA VAL A 496 11.35 14.24 0.81
C VAL A 496 12.49 14.68 1.72
N TYR A 497 12.53 15.96 2.12
CA TYR A 497 13.59 16.47 3.00
C TYR A 497 13.50 15.89 4.40
N LEU A 498 12.30 15.86 4.97
CA LEU A 498 12.11 15.29 6.31
C LEU A 498 12.30 13.76 6.29
N LEU A 499 11.94 13.08 5.20
CA LEU A 499 12.21 11.66 5.03
C LEU A 499 13.72 11.41 5.00
N ASN A 500 14.48 12.22 4.25
CA ASN A 500 15.94 12.12 4.23
C ASN A 500 16.56 12.34 5.62
N GLU A 501 16.07 13.33 6.38
CA GLU A 501 16.51 13.60 7.75
C GLU A 501 16.23 12.40 8.68
N LYS A 502 15.02 11.84 8.63
CA LYS A 502 14.66 10.63 9.40
C LYS A 502 15.55 9.44 9.05
N MET A 503 15.74 9.16 7.77
CA MET A 503 16.60 8.07 7.30
C MET A 503 18.06 8.27 7.74
N SER A 504 18.58 9.50 7.70
CA SER A 504 19.93 9.80 8.19
C SER A 504 20.06 9.54 9.69
N GLY A 505 19.03 9.89 10.46
CA GLY A 505 18.98 9.59 11.90
C GLY A 505 18.97 8.08 12.19
N LEU A 506 18.15 7.31 11.45
CA LEU A 506 18.07 5.85 11.59
C LEU A 506 19.40 5.15 11.26
N PHE A 507 20.13 5.66 10.29
CA PHE A 507 21.44 5.10 9.90
C PHE A 507 22.61 5.65 10.72
N GLY A 508 22.35 6.39 11.80
CA GLY A 508 23.38 6.93 12.69
C GLY A 508 24.27 8.01 12.05
N MET A 509 23.72 8.77 11.09
CA MET A 509 24.43 9.82 10.39
C MET A 509 24.00 11.20 10.89
N ASN A 510 24.94 12.14 11.03
CA ASN A 510 24.62 13.53 11.28
C ASN A 510 23.98 14.12 10.02
N ALA A 511 22.71 14.52 10.10
CA ALA A 511 22.06 15.24 9.04
C ALA A 511 22.83 16.55 8.76
N ASN A 512 23.33 16.71 7.54
CA ASN A 512 23.96 17.96 7.14
C ASN A 512 22.84 18.99 6.93
N PRO A 513 22.77 20.12 7.68
CA PRO A 513 21.62 21.03 7.66
C PRO A 513 21.57 21.96 6.44
N SER A 514 22.21 21.60 5.33
CA SER A 514 22.17 22.39 4.11
C SER A 514 20.81 22.30 3.43
N GLY A 515 19.91 23.21 3.74
CA GLY A 515 18.61 23.38 3.09
C GLY A 515 17.43 23.67 4.04
N ALA A 516 17.51 23.30 5.30
CA ALA A 516 16.38 23.44 6.24
C ALA A 516 16.21 24.83 6.89
N SER A 517 17.08 25.81 6.61
CA SER A 517 17.15 27.05 7.39
C SER A 517 16.10 28.12 7.09
N ASN A 518 15.19 27.91 6.11
CA ASN A 518 14.15 28.89 5.77
C ASN A 518 12.72 28.36 5.69
N MET A 519 12.44 27.19 6.20
CA MET A 519 11.03 26.80 6.38
C MET A 519 10.46 27.52 7.61
N GLN A 520 9.53 28.43 7.36
CA GLN A 520 8.73 29.03 8.41
C GLN A 520 8.23 27.95 9.37
N LYS A 521 8.69 28.02 10.63
CA LYS A 521 8.10 27.29 11.72
C LYS A 521 6.64 27.76 11.84
N GLY A 522 5.75 27.05 11.19
CA GLY A 522 4.32 27.20 11.41
C GLY A 522 4.07 27.11 12.91
N LYS A 523 3.37 28.10 13.46
CA LYS A 523 2.99 28.17 14.86
C LYS A 523 1.94 27.12 15.18
N ASN A 524 2.27 25.83 15.08
CA ASN A 524 1.45 24.78 15.62
C ASN A 524 2.07 24.33 16.95
N LYS A 525 1.47 24.77 18.04
CA LYS A 525 1.76 24.27 19.37
C LYS A 525 1.48 22.75 19.35
N PRO A 526 2.45 21.90 19.72
CA PRO A 526 2.17 20.47 19.90
C PRO A 526 1.19 20.31 21.06
N ILE A 527 0.10 19.61 20.82
CA ILE A 527 -0.81 19.19 21.89
C ILE A 527 -0.06 18.12 22.70
N GLY A 528 0.33 18.48 23.91
CA GLY A 528 0.66 17.55 25.00
C GLY A 528 1.90 16.66 24.79
N LYS A 529 3.09 17.23 24.61
CA LYS A 529 4.34 16.48 24.85
C LYS A 529 4.76 16.68 26.32
N SER A 530 4.84 15.56 27.06
CA SER A 530 5.36 15.57 28.42
C SER A 530 6.87 15.97 28.43
N ALA A 531 7.33 16.59 29.51
CA ALA A 531 8.70 17.09 29.66
C ALA A 531 9.78 15.99 29.53
N SER A 532 9.42 14.72 29.60
CA SER A 532 10.31 13.57 29.46
C SER A 532 10.80 13.32 28.02
N GLN A 533 10.06 13.78 27.00
CA GLN A 533 10.44 13.57 25.60
C GLN A 533 11.56 14.50 25.09
N LYS A 534 11.84 15.60 25.79
CA LYS A 534 12.95 16.51 25.41
C LYS A 534 14.34 16.02 25.80
N GLN A 535 14.44 15.11 26.75
CA GLN A 535 15.72 14.64 27.27
C GLN A 535 16.30 13.42 26.54
N ASN A 536 15.46 12.63 25.88
CA ASN A 536 15.89 11.39 25.19
C ASN A 536 16.50 11.61 23.79
N ASN A 537 16.19 12.74 23.12
CA ASN A 537 16.69 12.98 21.75
C ASN A 537 18.10 13.61 21.70
N ALA A 538 18.66 14.04 22.82
CA ALA A 538 19.97 14.71 22.85
C ALA A 538 21.18 13.74 22.91
N ASN A 539 20.97 12.44 23.18
CA ASN A 539 22.06 11.47 23.42
C ASN A 539 22.09 10.26 22.45
N ARG A 540 21.28 10.21 21.41
CA ARG A 540 21.29 9.09 20.45
C ARG A 540 22.26 9.37 19.28
N GLY A 541 23.53 9.14 19.50
CA GLY A 541 24.57 9.02 18.46
C GLY A 541 24.85 7.57 18.05
N THR A 542 24.01 6.60 18.47
CA THR A 542 24.20 5.17 18.21
C THR A 542 23.16 4.67 17.22
N THR A 543 23.60 3.92 16.23
CA THR A 543 22.74 3.14 15.30
C THR A 543 21.77 2.31 16.12
N ILE A 544 20.47 2.29 15.74
CA ILE A 544 19.46 1.45 16.38
C ILE A 544 19.82 -0.01 16.08
N SER A 545 20.18 -0.78 17.08
CA SER A 545 20.84 -2.08 16.92
C SER A 545 19.92 -3.20 16.40
N ASN A 546 18.59 -3.09 16.63
CA ASN A 546 17.59 -4.09 16.27
C ASN A 546 16.67 -3.66 15.12
N MET A 547 16.92 -2.52 14.48
CA MET A 547 16.27 -2.19 13.20
C MET A 547 16.89 -3.03 12.09
N THR A 548 16.11 -3.94 11.50
CA THR A 548 16.57 -4.86 10.47
C THR A 548 16.18 -4.42 9.06
N GLY A 549 15.34 -3.40 8.91
CA GLY A 549 14.88 -3.02 7.59
C GLY A 549 14.19 -1.68 7.48
N ILE A 550 13.94 -1.33 6.22
CA ILE A 550 13.12 -0.21 5.78
C ILE A 550 12.00 -0.77 4.90
N GLY A 551 10.79 -0.22 5.03
CA GLY A 551 9.66 -0.68 4.25
C GLY A 551 8.70 0.42 3.84
N ALA A 552 7.76 0.06 2.96
CA ALA A 552 6.61 0.88 2.60
C ALA A 552 5.33 0.05 2.72
N THR A 553 4.38 0.60 3.46
CA THR A 553 3.10 -0.04 3.82
C THR A 553 1.90 0.74 3.26
N LEU A 554 2.04 1.20 2.02
CA LEU A 554 1.03 2.00 1.34
C LEU A 554 -0.27 1.22 1.11
N GLU A 555 -1.42 1.84 1.35
CA GLU A 555 -2.70 1.17 1.12
C GLU A 555 -3.04 1.01 -0.37
N ALA A 556 -2.44 1.84 -1.25
CA ALA A 556 -2.58 1.72 -2.71
C ALA A 556 -1.41 2.35 -3.45
N LEU A 557 -1.20 1.94 -4.71
CA LEU A 557 -0.07 2.35 -5.55
C LEU A 557 -0.31 3.68 -6.32
N ASP A 558 -1.49 4.27 -6.24
CA ASP A 558 -1.98 5.24 -7.23
C ASP A 558 -1.37 6.65 -7.14
N CYS A 559 -0.52 6.98 -6.16
CA CYS A 559 -0.02 8.35 -5.99
C CYS A 559 1.38 8.43 -5.39
N ASN A 560 2.00 9.60 -5.58
CA ASN A 560 3.26 10.04 -4.99
C ASN A 560 4.46 9.08 -5.18
N PRO A 561 4.72 8.55 -6.39
CA PRO A 561 5.81 7.59 -6.62
C PRO A 561 7.18 8.13 -6.20
N VAL A 562 7.40 9.44 -6.27
CA VAL A 562 8.63 10.12 -5.84
C VAL A 562 9.04 9.76 -4.41
N MET A 563 8.05 9.58 -3.51
CA MET A 563 8.31 9.29 -2.10
C MET A 563 8.83 7.85 -1.91
N TYR A 564 8.23 6.88 -2.59
CA TYR A 564 8.59 5.47 -2.46
C TYR A 564 9.91 5.16 -3.16
N GLU A 565 10.15 5.74 -4.33
CA GLU A 565 11.41 5.57 -5.04
C GLU A 565 12.58 6.25 -4.30
N PHE A 566 12.35 7.43 -3.72
CA PHE A 566 13.33 8.05 -2.84
C PHE A 566 13.63 7.19 -1.61
N LEU A 567 12.59 6.65 -0.95
CA LEU A 567 12.72 5.81 0.23
C LEU A 567 13.64 4.61 -0.04
N PHE A 568 13.37 3.84 -1.10
CA PHE A 568 14.12 2.62 -1.40
C PHE A 568 15.52 2.91 -1.95
N GLU A 569 15.70 3.95 -2.75
CA GLU A 569 17.03 4.36 -3.20
C GLU A 569 17.89 4.84 -2.03
N ARG A 570 17.28 5.52 -1.05
CA ARG A 570 17.96 6.01 0.14
C ARG A 570 18.60 4.89 0.97
N VAL A 571 18.07 3.67 0.90
CA VAL A 571 18.68 2.48 1.53
C VAL A 571 20.06 2.15 0.98
N TRP A 572 20.35 2.52 -0.26
CA TRP A 572 21.61 2.24 -0.95
C TRP A 572 22.60 3.41 -0.94
N GLN A 573 22.21 4.52 -0.35
CA GLN A 573 23.03 5.73 -0.33
C GLN A 573 23.14 6.30 1.08
N LYS A 574 24.37 6.35 1.59
CA LYS A 574 24.63 6.87 2.93
C LYS A 574 24.29 8.36 3.06
N ASP A 575 24.78 9.16 2.13
CA ASP A 575 24.56 10.61 2.10
C ASP A 575 23.85 10.98 0.80
N VAL A 576 22.77 11.76 0.90
CA VAL A 576 21.99 12.21 -0.25
C VAL A 576 21.75 13.70 -0.15
N ASP A 577 22.19 14.42 -1.17
CA ASP A 577 21.76 15.79 -1.43
C ASP A 577 20.38 15.72 -2.10
N VAL A 578 19.35 16.15 -1.37
CA VAL A 578 17.97 16.07 -1.85
C VAL A 578 17.74 16.95 -3.08
N ASP A 579 18.35 18.12 -3.16
CA ASP A 579 18.20 19.03 -4.30
C ASP A 579 18.82 18.43 -5.57
N ALA A 580 19.99 17.80 -5.46
CA ALA A 580 20.63 17.07 -6.55
C ALA A 580 19.80 15.85 -6.96
N TRP A 581 19.30 15.09 -6.00
CA TRP A 581 18.43 13.95 -6.27
C TRP A 581 17.13 14.37 -6.99
N MET A 582 16.51 15.48 -6.58
CA MET A 582 15.31 16.00 -7.23
C MET A 582 15.58 16.49 -8.65
N LYS A 583 16.78 16.98 -8.93
CA LYS A 583 17.21 17.33 -10.29
C LYS A 583 17.30 16.08 -11.16
N ASP A 584 17.94 15.02 -10.67
CA ASP A 584 18.02 13.72 -11.36
C ASP A 584 16.65 13.10 -11.55
N TRP A 585 15.77 13.17 -10.54
CA TRP A 585 14.38 12.76 -10.63
C TRP A 585 13.64 13.48 -11.75
N SER A 586 13.76 14.80 -11.81
CA SER A 586 13.18 15.62 -12.86
C SER A 586 13.69 15.22 -14.25
N ALA A 587 15.00 15.05 -14.40
CA ALA A 587 15.64 14.65 -15.65
C ALA A 587 15.18 13.25 -16.09
N THR A 588 15.05 12.31 -15.16
CA THR A 588 14.58 10.94 -15.41
C THR A 588 13.15 10.93 -15.92
N ARG A 589 12.23 11.64 -15.27
CA ARG A 589 10.83 11.74 -15.70
C ARG A 589 10.66 12.48 -17.03
N PHE A 590 11.49 13.44 -17.29
CA PHE A 590 11.46 14.23 -18.55
C PHE A 590 12.23 13.56 -19.69
N GLY A 591 13.17 12.66 -19.37
CA GLY A 591 14.03 11.91 -20.28
C GLY A 591 15.33 12.62 -20.63
N LYS A 592 15.62 13.76 -20.05
CA LYS A 592 16.85 14.56 -20.13
C LYS A 592 16.78 15.73 -19.16
N GLU A 593 17.89 16.37 -18.90
CA GLU A 593 17.90 17.64 -18.18
C GLU A 593 17.07 18.72 -18.89
N ASN A 594 16.26 19.46 -18.12
CA ASN A 594 15.44 20.56 -18.61
C ASN A 594 15.14 21.56 -17.49
N GLU A 595 15.57 22.81 -17.66
CA GLU A 595 15.46 23.88 -16.66
C GLU A 595 14.02 24.13 -16.18
N ASN A 596 13.02 24.07 -17.07
CA ASN A 596 11.63 24.28 -16.67
C ASN A 596 11.06 23.07 -15.91
N ALA A 597 11.41 21.83 -16.29
CA ALA A 597 11.01 20.64 -15.56
C ALA A 597 11.67 20.62 -14.17
N ASP A 598 12.96 20.97 -14.10
CA ASP A 598 13.69 21.09 -12.84
C ASP A 598 13.08 22.17 -11.93
N ALA A 599 12.82 23.37 -12.45
CA ALA A 599 12.14 24.43 -11.71
C ALA A 599 10.74 23.99 -11.20
N ALA A 600 10.01 23.18 -11.96
CA ALA A 600 8.73 22.64 -11.52
C ALA A 600 8.91 21.68 -10.34
N TRP A 601 9.82 20.72 -10.43
CA TRP A 601 10.06 19.73 -9.37
C TRP A 601 10.70 20.36 -8.12
N GLN A 602 11.56 21.37 -8.26
CA GLN A 602 12.07 22.16 -7.14
C GLN A 602 10.94 22.93 -6.40
N LEU A 603 9.97 23.47 -7.13
CA LEU A 603 8.80 24.09 -6.52
C LEU A 603 7.93 23.05 -5.81
N LEU A 604 7.71 21.89 -6.43
CA LEU A 604 6.91 20.81 -5.83
C LEU A 604 7.55 20.29 -4.55
N SER A 605 8.84 19.95 -4.57
CA SER A 605 9.54 19.42 -3.41
C SER A 605 9.59 20.39 -2.23
N LYS A 606 9.78 21.70 -2.50
CA LYS A 606 9.95 22.72 -1.47
C LYS A 606 8.65 23.37 -0.97
N ASN A 607 7.54 23.24 -1.73
CA ASN A 607 6.30 23.95 -1.39
C ASN A 607 5.05 23.05 -1.39
N VAL A 608 5.07 21.87 -2.00
CA VAL A 608 3.92 20.96 -2.10
C VAL A 608 4.21 19.67 -1.34
N TYR A 609 5.30 18.99 -1.64
CA TYR A 609 5.75 17.79 -0.90
C TYR A 609 6.46 18.19 0.40
N THR A 610 5.72 18.85 1.30
CA THR A 610 6.21 19.41 2.57
C THR A 610 5.46 18.89 3.78
N ASN A 611 4.42 18.03 3.57
CA ASN A 611 3.57 17.54 4.63
C ASN A 611 3.18 16.08 4.41
N TRP A 612 3.07 15.33 5.51
CA TRP A 612 2.63 13.95 5.48
C TRP A 612 1.16 13.83 5.06
N VAL A 613 0.75 12.66 4.59
CA VAL A 613 -0.61 12.39 4.10
C VAL A 613 -1.71 12.76 5.09
N TYR A 614 -1.46 12.56 6.38
CA TYR A 614 -2.39 12.90 7.45
C TYR A 614 -2.65 14.42 7.56
N ASP A 615 -1.67 15.24 7.22
CA ASP A 615 -1.76 16.70 7.32
C ASP A 615 -2.39 17.36 6.12
N VAL A 616 -2.44 16.67 4.98
CA VAL A 616 -3.02 17.20 3.74
C VAL A 616 -4.53 17.03 3.73
N LYS A 617 -5.24 18.12 3.47
CA LYS A 617 -6.69 18.16 3.34
C LYS A 617 -7.17 17.35 2.15
N ASP A 618 -8.29 16.63 2.33
CA ASP A 618 -8.96 15.95 1.23
C ASP A 618 -9.62 16.97 0.29
N SER A 619 -9.74 16.61 -0.99
CA SER A 619 -10.34 17.50 -1.98
C SER A 619 -11.84 17.64 -1.80
N LYS A 620 -12.32 18.88 -1.78
CA LYS A 620 -13.75 19.20 -1.71
C LYS A 620 -14.54 18.62 -2.89
N LEU A 621 -13.93 18.54 -4.06
CA LEU A 621 -14.55 17.98 -5.26
C LEU A 621 -14.99 16.52 -5.08
N MET A 622 -14.19 15.71 -4.38
CA MET A 622 -14.44 14.27 -4.20
C MET A 622 -15.36 13.94 -3.01
N GLU A 623 -15.63 14.89 -2.12
CA GLU A 623 -16.51 14.70 -0.97
C GLU A 623 -18.00 14.68 -1.39
N ARG A 624 -18.84 13.96 -0.63
CA ARG A 624 -20.30 14.11 -0.72
C ARG A 624 -20.69 15.56 -0.43
N PRO A 625 -21.40 16.25 -1.35
CA PRO A 625 -21.75 17.66 -1.17
C PRO A 625 -22.63 17.91 0.05
N ALA A 626 -22.29 18.93 0.83
CA ALA A 626 -23.06 19.34 1.98
C ALA A 626 -22.99 20.85 2.20
N PHE A 627 -24.00 21.44 2.79
CA PHE A 627 -23.95 22.83 3.26
C PHE A 627 -23.06 22.96 4.50
N PRO A 628 -22.40 24.11 4.72
CA PRO A 628 -21.62 24.34 5.93
C PRO A 628 -22.47 24.14 7.18
N ILE A 629 -21.88 23.52 8.21
CA ILE A 629 -22.53 23.37 9.52
C ILE A 629 -22.39 24.71 10.25
N LYS A 630 -23.51 25.33 10.64
CA LYS A 630 -23.47 26.52 11.49
C LYS A 630 -22.98 26.10 12.88
N ASN A 631 -22.07 26.88 13.49
CA ASN A 631 -21.44 26.59 14.79
C ASN A 631 -22.42 26.33 15.96
N ASN A 632 -23.70 26.59 15.77
CA ASN A 632 -24.75 26.35 16.76
C ASN A 632 -25.39 24.95 16.69
N ASP A 633 -25.13 24.15 15.67
CA ASP A 633 -25.67 22.79 15.53
C ASP A 633 -24.77 21.76 16.24
N LYS A 634 -24.72 21.79 17.57
CA LYS A 634 -23.98 20.86 18.44
C LYS A 634 -24.39 19.38 18.27
N LYS A 635 -25.44 19.07 17.49
CA LYS A 635 -25.95 17.70 17.28
C LYS A 635 -25.53 17.07 15.98
N ALA A 636 -24.93 17.80 15.06
CA ALA A 636 -24.38 17.21 13.83
C ALA A 636 -23.05 16.53 14.18
N LYS A 637 -23.04 15.19 14.26
CA LYS A 637 -21.79 14.44 14.34
C LYS A 637 -20.99 14.74 13.07
N PRO A 638 -19.71 15.17 13.19
CA PRO A 638 -18.86 15.26 12.00
C PRO A 638 -18.77 13.85 11.39
N THR A 639 -18.99 13.74 10.10
CA THR A 639 -18.59 12.56 9.36
C THR A 639 -17.12 12.26 9.67
N SER A 640 -16.77 11.02 9.92
CA SER A 640 -15.67 10.45 10.68
C SER A 640 -14.22 10.82 10.30
N ARG A 641 -14.00 11.80 9.42
CA ARG A 641 -12.66 12.29 9.08
C ARG A 641 -12.41 13.65 9.71
N ARG A 642 -11.29 13.80 10.40
CA ARG A 642 -10.78 15.09 10.85
C ARG A 642 -10.54 15.97 9.63
N LYS A 643 -11.49 16.87 9.34
CA LYS A 643 -11.34 17.85 8.27
C LYS A 643 -10.33 18.88 8.73
N LYS A 644 -9.19 18.96 8.07
CA LYS A 644 -8.32 20.13 8.19
C LYS A 644 -8.98 21.30 7.49
N GLU A 645 -8.98 22.45 8.12
CA GLU A 645 -9.71 23.65 7.64
C GLU A 645 -8.97 24.36 6.50
N GLU A 646 -7.63 24.20 6.43
CA GLU A 646 -6.78 24.91 5.48
C GLU A 646 -5.88 23.95 4.71
N PHE A 647 -5.54 24.30 3.47
CA PHE A 647 -4.48 23.64 2.71
C PHE A 647 -3.12 23.93 3.34
N VAL A 648 -2.31 22.88 3.50
CA VAL A 648 -0.97 22.98 4.09
C VAL A 648 0.07 23.49 3.11
N PHE A 649 -0.26 23.59 1.84
CA PHE A 649 0.61 24.13 0.79
C PHE A 649 -0.11 25.17 -0.07
N SER A 650 0.68 26.05 -0.70
CA SER A 650 0.16 27.12 -1.54
C SER A 650 -0.33 26.61 -2.89
N ASN A 651 -1.60 26.86 -3.22
CA ASN A 651 -2.13 26.55 -4.55
C ASN A 651 -1.47 27.39 -5.66
N ASP A 652 -0.90 28.57 -5.32
CA ASP A 652 -0.12 29.38 -6.27
C ASP A 652 1.21 28.73 -6.60
N SER A 653 1.90 28.13 -5.62
CA SER A 653 3.15 27.38 -5.85
C SER A 653 2.90 26.14 -6.71
N LEU A 654 1.80 25.44 -6.47
CA LEU A 654 1.38 24.31 -7.32
C LEU A 654 1.07 24.78 -8.74
N LEU A 655 0.37 25.92 -8.91
CA LEU A 655 0.12 26.48 -10.24
C LEU A 655 1.41 26.87 -10.96
N ALA A 656 2.35 27.51 -10.27
CA ALA A 656 3.65 27.87 -10.83
C ALA A 656 4.43 26.62 -11.29
N ALA A 657 4.39 25.52 -10.52
CA ALA A 657 4.98 24.26 -10.91
C ALA A 657 4.31 23.68 -12.16
N CYS A 658 2.96 23.64 -12.21
CA CYS A 658 2.19 23.23 -13.39
C CYS A 658 2.58 24.03 -14.64
N GLN A 659 2.71 25.36 -14.50
CA GLN A 659 3.06 26.27 -15.61
C GLN A 659 4.49 26.06 -16.10
N ASN A 660 5.43 25.81 -15.21
CA ASN A 660 6.80 25.49 -15.58
C ASN A 660 6.86 24.12 -16.29
N LEU A 661 6.19 23.12 -15.75
CA LEU A 661 6.11 21.81 -16.39
C LEU A 661 5.51 21.92 -17.81
N LEU A 662 4.44 22.70 -17.99
CA LEU A 662 3.83 22.93 -19.32
C LEU A 662 4.77 23.64 -20.30
N LYS A 663 5.70 24.49 -19.84
CA LYS A 663 6.73 25.13 -20.67
C LYS A 663 7.80 24.15 -21.13
N SER A 664 8.09 23.11 -20.35
CA SER A 664 9.19 22.17 -20.61
C SER A 664 9.02 21.36 -21.90
N LYS A 665 7.81 20.94 -22.23
CA LYS A 665 7.41 20.23 -23.46
C LYS A 665 8.13 18.90 -23.70
N SER A 666 7.61 17.82 -23.18
CA SER A 666 8.05 16.46 -23.50
C SER A 666 6.95 15.65 -24.19
N LYS A 667 7.31 14.53 -24.77
CA LYS A 667 6.37 13.51 -25.27
C LYS A 667 6.29 12.30 -24.35
N ARG A 668 7.12 12.26 -23.29
CA ARG A 668 7.19 11.13 -22.36
C ARG A 668 5.88 10.96 -21.61
N ASP A 669 5.52 9.70 -21.35
CA ASP A 669 4.32 9.37 -20.59
C ASP A 669 4.40 9.87 -19.15
N SER A 670 5.58 9.78 -18.51
CA SER A 670 5.82 10.34 -17.19
C SER A 670 5.54 11.85 -17.12
N TYR A 671 5.95 12.61 -18.16
CA TYR A 671 5.62 14.02 -18.25
C TYR A 671 4.12 14.29 -18.41
N ASN A 672 3.44 13.52 -19.26
CA ASN A 672 2.00 13.63 -19.46
C ASN A 672 1.23 13.25 -18.19
N ASN A 673 1.70 12.24 -17.47
CA ASN A 673 1.18 11.84 -16.17
C ASN A 673 1.34 12.96 -15.13
N ASP A 674 2.52 13.58 -15.04
CA ASP A 674 2.76 14.72 -14.14
C ASP A 674 1.85 15.91 -14.45
N LEU A 675 1.64 16.24 -15.73
CA LEU A 675 0.68 17.29 -16.13
C LEU A 675 -0.73 16.95 -15.64
N ALA A 676 -1.17 15.70 -15.82
CA ALA A 676 -2.50 15.28 -15.41
C ALA A 676 -2.66 15.34 -13.88
N VAL A 677 -1.70 14.81 -13.12
CA VAL A 677 -1.71 14.80 -11.66
C VAL A 677 -1.72 16.23 -11.08
N PHE A 678 -0.78 17.06 -11.49
CA PHE A 678 -0.62 18.35 -10.84
C PHE A 678 -1.70 19.38 -11.21
N TYR A 679 -2.12 19.42 -12.48
CA TYR A 679 -3.24 20.29 -12.87
C TYR A 679 -4.57 19.82 -12.27
N SER A 680 -4.82 18.50 -12.17
CA SER A 680 -6.04 17.99 -11.55
C SER A 680 -6.08 18.28 -10.04
N GLN A 681 -4.94 18.14 -9.34
CA GLN A 681 -4.84 18.54 -7.94
C GLN A 681 -5.09 20.04 -7.75
N TRP A 682 -4.52 20.86 -8.62
CA TRP A 682 -4.76 22.31 -8.57
C TRP A 682 -6.25 22.63 -8.77
N MET A 683 -6.89 22.00 -9.75
CA MET A 683 -8.34 22.17 -10.02
C MET A 683 -9.19 21.69 -8.85
N ALA A 684 -8.85 20.56 -8.27
CA ALA A 684 -9.53 20.02 -7.10
C ALA A 684 -9.44 20.95 -5.88
N ASN A 685 -8.28 21.58 -5.66
CA ASN A 685 -8.13 22.59 -4.62
C ASN A 685 -8.94 23.87 -4.93
N TYR A 686 -8.94 24.34 -6.19
CA TYR A 686 -9.67 25.53 -6.61
C TYR A 686 -11.19 25.31 -6.56
N PHE A 687 -11.68 24.11 -6.68
CA PHE A 687 -13.10 23.80 -6.58
C PHE A 687 -13.69 24.22 -5.22
N GLU A 688 -12.92 24.22 -4.16
CA GLU A 688 -13.35 24.72 -2.86
C GLU A 688 -13.65 26.22 -2.87
N GLU A 689 -12.85 27.02 -3.60
CA GLU A 689 -13.14 28.45 -3.75
C GLU A 689 -14.45 28.66 -4.53
N ILE A 690 -14.69 27.85 -5.55
CA ILE A 690 -15.95 27.86 -6.33
C ILE A 690 -17.12 27.52 -5.41
N TYR A 691 -17.00 26.48 -4.61
CA TYR A 691 -18.00 26.09 -3.63
C TYR A 691 -18.30 27.21 -2.62
N ASN A 692 -17.28 27.85 -2.08
CA ASN A 692 -17.44 28.94 -1.12
C ASN A 692 -18.18 30.15 -1.76
N GLN A 693 -17.81 30.52 -2.98
CA GLN A 693 -18.53 31.56 -3.75
C GLN A 693 -19.98 31.18 -4.00
N PHE A 694 -20.26 29.90 -4.27
CA PHE A 694 -21.64 29.43 -4.44
C PHE A 694 -22.45 29.57 -3.15
N ILE A 695 -21.85 29.23 -2.01
CA ILE A 695 -22.51 29.39 -0.69
C ILE A 695 -22.77 30.86 -0.36
N GLU A 696 -21.85 31.76 -0.70
CA GLU A 696 -22.06 33.21 -0.57
C GLU A 696 -23.24 33.69 -1.43
N ALA A 697 -23.27 33.32 -2.71
CA ALA A 697 -24.37 33.66 -3.63
C ALA A 697 -25.73 33.06 -3.16
N TYR A 698 -25.70 31.80 -2.64
CA TYR A 698 -26.90 31.18 -2.07
C TYR A 698 -27.42 31.96 -0.85
N ASN A 699 -26.54 32.35 0.08
CA ASN A 699 -26.91 33.13 1.25
C ASN A 699 -27.45 34.53 0.88
N ALA A 700 -26.89 35.14 -0.17
CA ALA A 700 -27.36 36.41 -0.74
C ALA A 700 -28.61 36.25 -1.63
N LYS A 701 -29.06 35.02 -1.90
CA LYS A 701 -30.17 34.69 -2.85
C LYS A 701 -29.93 35.22 -4.27
N ASP A 702 -28.68 35.34 -4.69
CA ASP A 702 -28.31 35.81 -6.03
C ASP A 702 -28.35 34.66 -7.04
N LEU A 703 -29.54 34.43 -7.61
CA LEU A 703 -29.77 33.40 -8.63
C LEU A 703 -28.89 33.50 -9.85
N LYS A 704 -28.58 34.73 -10.29
CA LYS A 704 -27.74 34.95 -11.48
C LYS A 704 -26.32 34.46 -11.20
N GLN A 705 -25.78 34.84 -10.07
CA GLN A 705 -24.45 34.41 -9.64
C GLN A 705 -24.41 32.90 -9.37
N MET A 706 -25.42 32.33 -8.68
CA MET A 706 -25.49 30.88 -8.44
C MET A 706 -25.43 30.07 -9.75
N LYS A 707 -26.23 30.46 -10.78
CA LYS A 707 -26.23 29.80 -12.09
C LYS A 707 -24.89 29.95 -12.82
N ALA A 708 -24.25 31.13 -12.71
CA ALA A 708 -22.92 31.38 -13.29
C ALA A 708 -21.83 30.51 -12.63
N ILE A 709 -21.87 30.40 -11.29
CA ILE A 709 -20.89 29.56 -10.53
C ILE A 709 -21.10 28.08 -10.80
N LYS A 710 -22.37 27.58 -10.88
CA LYS A 710 -22.64 26.18 -11.29
C LYS A 710 -22.03 25.90 -12.65
N LYS A 711 -22.19 26.82 -13.64
CA LYS A 711 -21.58 26.65 -14.96
C LYS A 711 -20.05 26.58 -14.87
N GLN A 712 -19.42 27.45 -14.07
CA GLN A 712 -17.97 27.44 -13.85
C GLN A 712 -17.50 26.13 -13.19
N ALA A 713 -18.24 25.61 -12.19
CA ALA A 713 -17.96 24.33 -11.54
C ALA A 713 -17.99 23.17 -12.56
N ASN A 714 -19.02 23.11 -13.40
CA ASN A 714 -19.13 22.07 -14.42
C ASN A 714 -18.04 22.17 -15.50
N GLU A 715 -17.65 23.39 -15.92
CA GLU A 715 -16.53 23.59 -16.85
C GLU A 715 -15.19 23.10 -16.25
N LEU A 716 -14.99 23.28 -14.94
CA LEU A 716 -13.79 22.79 -14.25
C LEU A 716 -13.80 21.27 -14.13
N ILE A 717 -14.93 20.67 -13.78
CA ILE A 717 -15.13 19.21 -13.72
C ILE A 717 -14.88 18.57 -15.09
N ASP A 718 -15.44 19.13 -16.14
CA ASP A 718 -15.22 18.64 -17.53
C ASP A 718 -13.76 18.75 -17.96
N ASP A 719 -13.08 19.85 -17.62
CA ASP A 719 -11.66 20.02 -17.92
C ASP A 719 -10.76 19.05 -17.13
N ALA A 720 -11.08 18.77 -15.85
CA ALA A 720 -10.36 17.81 -15.02
C ALA A 720 -10.57 16.38 -15.56
N ASP A 721 -11.79 16.00 -15.83
CA ASP A 721 -12.15 14.69 -16.39
C ASP A 721 -11.44 14.43 -17.73
N ALA A 722 -11.48 15.42 -18.63
CA ALA A 722 -10.82 15.35 -19.92
C ALA A 722 -9.30 15.23 -19.82
N LEU A 723 -8.67 15.91 -18.84
CA LEU A 723 -7.22 15.83 -18.63
C LEU A 723 -6.82 14.45 -18.07
N LEU A 724 -7.53 13.97 -17.06
CA LEU A 724 -7.31 12.67 -16.44
C LEU A 724 -7.53 11.53 -17.45
N SER A 725 -8.51 11.67 -18.33
CA SER A 725 -8.80 10.68 -19.38
C SER A 725 -7.68 10.52 -20.41
N THR A 726 -6.64 11.33 -20.35
CA THR A 726 -5.45 11.17 -21.22
C THR A 726 -4.46 10.13 -20.69
N GLN A 727 -4.65 9.63 -19.46
CA GLN A 727 -3.67 8.74 -18.79
C GLN A 727 -4.25 7.34 -18.59
N PRO A 728 -3.55 6.27 -19.03
CA PRO A 728 -4.03 4.89 -18.88
C PRO A 728 -4.33 4.51 -17.43
N SER A 729 -3.44 4.91 -16.50
CA SER A 729 -3.55 4.60 -15.07
C SER A 729 -4.64 5.37 -14.32
N MET A 730 -5.33 6.30 -15.01
CA MET A 730 -6.36 7.16 -14.41
C MET A 730 -7.72 7.02 -15.11
N LEU A 731 -8.04 5.84 -15.63
CA LEU A 731 -9.29 5.57 -16.34
C LEU A 731 -10.21 4.69 -15.49
N LEU A 732 -11.38 5.23 -15.15
CA LEU A 732 -12.45 4.42 -14.53
C LEU A 732 -12.82 3.23 -15.42
N GLY A 733 -12.90 3.44 -16.73
CA GLY A 733 -13.21 2.36 -17.68
C GLY A 733 -12.21 1.22 -17.65
N GLY A 734 -10.90 1.52 -17.50
CA GLY A 734 -9.87 0.51 -17.34
C GLY A 734 -10.10 -0.36 -16.09
N TRP A 735 -10.35 0.26 -14.93
CA TRP A 735 -10.64 -0.42 -13.68
C TRP A 735 -11.90 -1.32 -13.76
N LEU A 736 -13.00 -0.80 -14.28
CA LEU A 736 -14.25 -1.56 -14.40
C LEU A 736 -14.13 -2.71 -15.42
N ASN A 737 -13.43 -2.48 -16.53
CA ASN A 737 -13.19 -3.51 -17.54
C ASN A 737 -12.29 -4.63 -17.00
N ALA A 738 -11.25 -4.29 -16.22
CA ALA A 738 -10.40 -5.28 -15.56
C ALA A 738 -11.23 -6.17 -14.61
N ALA A 739 -12.13 -5.58 -13.81
CA ALA A 739 -13.04 -6.33 -12.96
C ALA A 739 -13.96 -7.26 -13.77
N ARG A 740 -14.59 -6.77 -14.83
CA ARG A 740 -15.45 -7.57 -15.72
C ARG A 740 -14.69 -8.73 -16.36
N ASN A 741 -13.45 -8.50 -16.76
CA ASN A 741 -12.62 -9.52 -17.41
C ASN A 741 -12.23 -10.69 -16.46
N MET A 742 -12.30 -10.51 -15.15
CA MET A 742 -12.15 -11.62 -14.18
C MET A 742 -13.35 -12.57 -14.19
N GLY A 743 -14.53 -12.10 -14.62
CA GLY A 743 -15.75 -12.92 -14.66
C GLY A 743 -15.80 -13.84 -15.87
N THR A 744 -16.17 -15.10 -15.64
CA THR A 744 -16.33 -16.13 -16.69
C THR A 744 -17.75 -16.17 -17.23
N THR A 745 -18.73 -15.70 -16.47
CA THR A 745 -20.15 -15.59 -16.84
C THR A 745 -20.63 -14.14 -16.82
N ALA A 746 -21.77 -13.83 -17.44
CA ALA A 746 -22.37 -12.50 -17.38
C ALA A 746 -22.64 -12.07 -15.93
N ALA A 747 -23.17 -12.97 -15.11
CA ALA A 747 -23.46 -12.71 -13.70
C ALA A 747 -22.19 -12.41 -12.89
N GLU A 748 -21.08 -13.12 -13.12
CA GLU A 748 -19.80 -12.82 -12.51
C GLU A 748 -19.24 -11.47 -12.94
N LYS A 749 -19.37 -11.11 -14.24
CA LYS A 749 -18.93 -9.82 -14.75
C LYS A 749 -19.67 -8.66 -14.08
N ASP A 750 -20.98 -8.78 -13.92
CA ASP A 750 -21.81 -7.78 -13.26
C ASP A 750 -21.51 -7.71 -11.76
N TYR A 751 -21.30 -8.86 -11.13
CA TYR A 751 -20.91 -8.96 -9.73
C TYR A 751 -19.57 -8.26 -9.45
N PHE A 752 -18.54 -8.54 -10.24
CA PHE A 752 -17.22 -7.95 -10.05
C PHE A 752 -17.21 -6.45 -10.38
N GLU A 753 -17.97 -6.00 -11.42
CA GLU A 753 -18.11 -4.58 -11.69
C GLU A 753 -18.77 -3.83 -10.53
N LYS A 754 -19.86 -4.38 -9.98
CA LYS A 754 -20.52 -3.79 -8.80
C LYS A 754 -19.54 -3.65 -7.64
N ASN A 755 -18.74 -4.67 -7.35
CA ASN A 755 -17.74 -4.62 -6.30
C ASN A 755 -16.65 -3.59 -6.58
N ALA A 756 -16.20 -3.49 -7.84
CA ALA A 756 -15.23 -2.50 -8.29
C ALA A 756 -15.73 -1.05 -8.17
N ARG A 757 -17.02 -0.81 -8.43
CA ARG A 757 -17.67 0.49 -8.24
C ARG A 757 -17.82 0.82 -6.76
N THR A 758 -18.24 -0.16 -5.96
CA THR A 758 -18.50 0.00 -4.52
C THR A 758 -17.25 0.44 -3.77
N ILE A 759 -16.11 -0.21 -4.00
CA ILE A 759 -14.86 0.08 -3.26
C ILE A 759 -14.37 1.52 -3.45
N LEU A 760 -14.55 2.09 -4.66
CA LEU A 760 -14.13 3.45 -5.01
C LEU A 760 -15.09 4.55 -4.52
N THR A 761 -16.32 4.21 -4.14
CA THR A 761 -17.40 5.17 -3.87
C THR A 761 -17.97 5.01 -2.47
N THR A 762 -19.04 4.22 -2.33
CA THR A 762 -19.71 3.99 -1.06
C THR A 762 -18.89 3.15 -0.08
N TRP A 763 -17.91 2.40 -0.56
CA TRP A 763 -17.15 1.42 0.20
C TRP A 763 -18.04 0.33 0.85
N GLY A 764 -19.35 0.43 0.68
CA GLY A 764 -20.34 -0.46 1.28
C GLY A 764 -20.88 -0.03 2.63
N SER A 765 -20.41 1.09 3.20
CA SER A 765 -20.93 1.67 4.43
C SER A 765 -20.83 3.20 4.43
N ASP A 766 -21.76 3.86 5.11
CA ASP A 766 -21.77 5.33 5.21
C ASP A 766 -20.56 5.87 6.00
N GLU A 767 -20.02 5.09 6.92
CA GLU A 767 -18.82 5.45 7.70
C GLU A 767 -17.54 5.47 6.84
N SER A 768 -17.51 4.70 5.76
CA SER A 768 -16.36 4.58 4.85
C SER A 768 -16.60 5.23 3.49
N ASN A 769 -17.75 5.90 3.29
CA ASN A 769 -18.06 6.57 2.03
C ASN A 769 -16.95 7.52 1.59
N ASP A 770 -16.58 7.49 0.32
CA ASP A 770 -15.48 8.26 -0.29
C ASP A 770 -14.08 7.99 0.31
N TYR A 771 -13.89 6.87 1.05
CA TYR A 771 -12.57 6.55 1.63
C TYR A 771 -11.50 6.35 0.55
N ALA A 772 -11.83 5.63 -0.49
CA ALA A 772 -10.92 5.26 -1.58
C ALA A 772 -11.13 6.13 -2.83
N CYS A 773 -11.53 7.39 -2.64
CA CYS A 773 -11.82 8.29 -3.76
C CYS A 773 -10.59 8.54 -4.66
N ARG A 774 -10.83 8.58 -5.97
CA ARG A 774 -9.82 8.75 -7.02
C ARG A 774 -10.12 9.97 -7.90
N MET A 775 -9.09 10.71 -8.27
CA MET A 775 -9.16 11.65 -9.40
C MET A 775 -8.91 10.86 -10.69
N TRP A 776 -9.95 10.25 -11.23
CA TRP A 776 -9.90 9.48 -12.47
C TRP A 776 -10.89 10.00 -13.51
N GLY A 777 -10.50 9.95 -14.80
CA GLY A 777 -11.36 10.23 -15.92
C GLY A 777 -12.55 9.27 -15.94
N GLY A 778 -13.74 9.80 -16.14
CA GLY A 778 -15.00 9.09 -15.99
C GLY A 778 -15.59 9.15 -14.58
N LEU A 779 -14.78 9.01 -13.53
CA LEU A 779 -15.24 9.08 -12.14
C LEU A 779 -15.53 10.54 -11.72
N VAL A 780 -14.63 11.46 -12.09
CA VAL A 780 -14.76 12.88 -11.74
C VAL A 780 -16.04 13.47 -12.29
N LYS A 781 -16.36 13.22 -13.56
CA LYS A 781 -17.59 13.71 -14.19
C LYS A 781 -18.79 12.83 -13.88
N GLY A 782 -18.65 11.51 -13.97
CA GLY A 782 -19.75 10.55 -13.91
C GLY A 782 -20.28 10.28 -12.49
N TYR A 783 -19.47 10.54 -11.47
CA TYR A 783 -19.87 10.34 -10.09
C TYR A 783 -19.82 11.62 -9.27
N TYR A 784 -18.65 12.23 -9.07
CA TYR A 784 -18.56 13.44 -8.24
C TYR A 784 -19.30 14.62 -8.85
N GLY A 785 -19.16 14.83 -10.15
CA GLY A 785 -19.85 15.90 -10.89
C GLY A 785 -21.36 15.79 -10.80
N GLN A 786 -21.91 14.57 -10.85
CA GLN A 786 -23.36 14.37 -10.72
C GLN A 786 -23.85 14.72 -9.31
N ARG A 787 -23.13 14.31 -8.25
CA ARG A 787 -23.44 14.69 -6.88
C ARG A 787 -23.44 16.21 -6.70
N TRP A 788 -22.45 16.90 -7.25
CA TRP A 788 -22.38 18.37 -7.21
C TRP A 788 -23.50 19.03 -8.01
N ASN A 789 -23.90 18.47 -9.14
CA ASN A 789 -25.06 18.97 -9.89
C ASN A 789 -26.35 18.87 -9.08
N MET A 790 -26.59 17.71 -8.42
CA MET A 790 -27.76 17.55 -7.53
C MET A 790 -27.78 18.61 -6.41
N PHE A 791 -26.62 18.87 -5.80
CA PHE A 791 -26.46 19.87 -4.75
C PHE A 791 -26.75 21.30 -5.26
N PHE A 792 -26.15 21.68 -6.39
CA PHE A 792 -26.37 23.00 -6.98
C PHE A 792 -27.83 23.20 -7.41
N ASP A 793 -28.43 22.19 -8.03
CA ASP A 793 -29.84 22.26 -8.50
C ASP A 793 -30.82 22.34 -7.33
N ALA A 794 -30.60 21.58 -6.26
CA ALA A 794 -31.42 21.67 -5.05
C ALA A 794 -31.37 23.08 -4.43
N ALA A 795 -30.16 23.68 -4.40
CA ALA A 795 -29.96 25.02 -3.87
C ALA A 795 -30.59 26.10 -4.75
N ILE A 796 -30.40 26.05 -6.07
CA ILE A 796 -30.97 26.98 -7.06
C ILE A 796 -32.50 26.92 -7.01
N ASN A 797 -33.06 25.70 -7.08
CA ASN A 797 -34.52 25.49 -7.03
C ASN A 797 -35.13 26.04 -5.74
N ALA A 798 -34.46 25.87 -4.61
CA ALA A 798 -34.92 26.39 -3.33
C ALA A 798 -35.01 27.93 -3.37
N VAL A 799 -34.01 28.62 -3.90
CA VAL A 799 -34.02 30.10 -4.01
C VAL A 799 -35.03 30.59 -5.02
N GLU A 800 -35.17 29.92 -6.19
CA GLU A 800 -36.19 30.22 -7.20
C GLU A 800 -37.62 30.16 -6.63
N ASN A 801 -37.88 29.22 -5.73
CA ASN A 801 -39.19 29.04 -5.10
C ASN A 801 -39.31 29.73 -3.70
N ASN A 802 -38.37 30.61 -3.37
CA ASN A 802 -38.34 31.35 -2.10
C ASN A 802 -38.43 30.47 -0.84
N ARG A 803 -37.77 29.29 -0.88
CA ARG A 803 -37.73 28.32 0.22
C ARG A 803 -36.29 27.99 0.61
N SER A 804 -36.10 27.34 1.73
CA SER A 804 -34.81 26.78 2.14
C SER A 804 -34.67 25.37 1.59
N VAL A 805 -33.42 24.94 1.35
CA VAL A 805 -33.10 23.54 0.96
C VAL A 805 -33.48 22.59 2.10
N ASN A 806 -34.22 21.55 1.81
CA ASN A 806 -34.40 20.43 2.72
C ASN A 806 -33.10 19.58 2.74
N ARG A 807 -32.20 19.89 3.65
CA ARG A 807 -30.86 19.25 3.74
C ARG A 807 -30.94 17.74 4.03
N ILE A 808 -31.97 17.30 4.78
CA ILE A 808 -32.17 15.88 5.11
C ILE A 808 -32.59 15.14 3.84
N GLN A 809 -33.50 15.70 3.07
CA GLN A 809 -33.91 15.06 1.79
C GLN A 809 -32.79 15.04 0.77
N LEU A 810 -32.05 16.15 0.61
CA LEU A 810 -30.89 16.20 -0.29
C LEU A 810 -29.85 15.14 0.08
N ASN A 811 -29.54 14.95 1.37
CA ASN A 811 -28.61 13.90 1.77
C ASN A 811 -29.14 12.50 1.45
N LYS A 812 -30.44 12.24 1.63
CA LYS A 812 -31.06 10.97 1.23
C LYS A 812 -31.00 10.74 -0.26
N ASP A 813 -31.24 11.78 -1.06
CA ASP A 813 -31.17 11.70 -2.53
C ASP A 813 -29.75 11.43 -3.01
N LEU A 814 -28.75 12.04 -2.38
CA LEU A 814 -27.33 11.79 -2.67
C LEU A 814 -26.92 10.34 -2.33
N ILE A 815 -27.32 9.84 -1.16
CA ILE A 815 -27.07 8.43 -0.78
C ILE A 815 -27.75 7.47 -1.75
N ALA A 816 -29.00 7.74 -2.14
CA ALA A 816 -29.72 6.92 -3.11
C ALA A 816 -29.01 6.91 -4.48
N PHE A 817 -28.55 8.06 -4.95
CA PHE A 817 -27.76 8.16 -6.18
C PHE A 817 -26.46 7.35 -6.08
N GLU A 818 -25.71 7.46 -4.99
CA GLU A 818 -24.44 6.75 -4.77
C GLU A 818 -24.63 5.23 -4.79
N GLN A 819 -25.70 4.73 -4.15
CA GLN A 819 -26.07 3.31 -4.18
C GLN A 819 -26.46 2.87 -5.58
N GLN A 820 -27.34 3.65 -6.25
CA GLN A 820 -27.75 3.36 -7.62
C GLN A 820 -26.57 3.36 -8.59
N TRP A 821 -25.61 4.29 -8.44
CA TRP A 821 -24.43 4.35 -9.29
C TRP A 821 -23.53 3.10 -9.14
N ALA A 822 -23.45 2.51 -7.95
CA ALA A 822 -22.73 1.27 -7.73
C ALA A 822 -23.38 0.05 -8.42
N ASP A 823 -24.69 0.12 -8.67
CA ASP A 823 -25.46 -0.92 -9.36
C ASP A 823 -25.56 -0.70 -10.89
N GLN A 824 -25.02 0.41 -11.42
CA GLN A 824 -25.05 0.72 -12.87
C GLN A 824 -23.99 -0.07 -13.64
N HIS A 825 -24.24 -0.21 -14.95
CA HIS A 825 -23.34 -0.84 -15.92
C HIS A 825 -22.94 0.12 -17.04
N ASP A 826 -22.92 1.42 -16.76
CA ASP A 826 -22.47 2.43 -17.72
C ASP A 826 -21.03 2.17 -18.16
N THR A 827 -20.81 2.30 -19.46
CA THR A 827 -19.49 2.10 -20.05
C THR A 827 -18.68 3.40 -20.05
N TYR A 828 -17.41 3.27 -19.73
CA TYR A 828 -16.44 4.37 -19.74
C TYR A 828 -15.28 4.02 -20.68
N PRO A 829 -14.56 5.03 -21.21
CA PRO A 829 -13.38 4.77 -22.03
C PRO A 829 -12.33 3.92 -21.30
N THR A 830 -11.86 2.88 -21.99
CA THR A 830 -10.80 2.01 -21.52
C THR A 830 -9.42 2.42 -22.03
N GLU A 831 -9.41 3.24 -23.08
CA GLU A 831 -8.20 3.74 -23.74
C GLU A 831 -8.06 5.24 -23.51
N PRO A 832 -6.81 5.75 -23.38
CA PRO A 832 -6.54 7.18 -23.21
C PRO A 832 -7.11 8.04 -24.33
N GLN A 833 -7.69 9.18 -23.95
CA GLN A 833 -8.35 10.08 -24.89
C GLN A 833 -7.73 11.48 -24.89
N GLY A 834 -7.34 11.96 -26.04
CA GLY A 834 -6.85 13.32 -26.20
C GLY A 834 -5.34 13.44 -26.01
N ASN A 835 -4.89 14.66 -25.70
CA ASN A 835 -3.48 14.98 -25.48
C ASN A 835 -3.32 15.86 -24.26
N ALA A 836 -2.65 15.37 -23.25
CA ALA A 836 -2.48 16.02 -21.94
C ALA A 836 -1.94 17.45 -22.06
N ALA A 837 -0.88 17.67 -22.84
CA ALA A 837 -0.28 18.98 -23.00
C ALA A 837 -1.21 20.00 -23.70
N LYS A 838 -2.01 19.55 -24.70
CA LYS A 838 -3.00 20.43 -25.37
C LYS A 838 -4.13 20.80 -24.41
N ILE A 839 -4.64 19.84 -23.64
CA ILE A 839 -5.70 20.06 -22.65
C ILE A 839 -5.19 20.94 -21.52
N ALA A 840 -4.03 20.63 -20.93
CA ALA A 840 -3.38 21.46 -19.90
C ALA A 840 -3.15 22.90 -20.36
N LYS A 841 -2.77 23.14 -21.64
CA LYS A 841 -2.64 24.48 -22.22
C LYS A 841 -3.98 25.22 -22.29
N LYS A 842 -5.09 24.53 -22.62
CA LYS A 842 -6.43 25.10 -22.61
C LYS A 842 -6.86 25.47 -21.18
N ILE A 843 -6.64 24.57 -20.24
CA ILE A 843 -6.90 24.77 -18.81
C ILE A 843 -6.12 25.98 -18.29
N ASN A 844 -4.82 26.05 -18.57
CA ASN A 844 -3.96 27.17 -18.13
C ASN A 844 -4.43 28.53 -18.65
N LYS A 845 -4.97 28.62 -19.87
CA LYS A 845 -5.59 29.83 -20.40
C LYS A 845 -6.83 30.24 -19.59
N LYS A 846 -7.69 29.28 -19.23
CA LYS A 846 -8.86 29.54 -18.39
C LYS A 846 -8.46 29.99 -16.98
N ILE A 847 -7.48 29.32 -16.37
CA ILE A 847 -6.94 29.68 -15.05
C ILE A 847 -6.44 31.12 -15.05
N ASN A 848 -5.63 31.51 -16.02
CA ASN A 848 -5.13 32.89 -16.13
C ASN A 848 -6.26 33.91 -16.31
N LYS A 849 -7.34 33.54 -17.03
CA LYS A 849 -8.49 34.42 -17.25
C LYS A 849 -9.35 34.59 -16.00
N TYR A 850 -9.62 33.51 -15.27
CA TYR A 850 -10.60 33.52 -14.17
C TYR A 850 -9.94 33.65 -12.80
N TYR A 851 -8.97 32.80 -12.50
CA TYR A 851 -8.33 32.75 -11.17
C TYR A 851 -7.36 33.92 -10.94
N VAL A 852 -6.39 34.10 -11.81
CA VAL A 852 -5.34 35.13 -11.62
C VAL A 852 -5.92 36.53 -11.61
N LYS A 853 -6.87 36.83 -12.49
CA LYS A 853 -7.54 38.15 -12.54
C LYS A 853 -8.41 38.41 -11.31
N VAL A 854 -9.20 37.41 -10.87
CA VAL A 854 -10.05 37.56 -9.69
C VAL A 854 -9.23 37.72 -8.43
N LYS A 855 -8.13 36.96 -8.30
CA LYS A 855 -7.22 37.10 -7.17
C LYS A 855 -6.54 38.48 -7.12
N ALA A 856 -6.09 39.01 -8.26
CA ALA A 856 -5.54 40.34 -8.35
C ALA A 856 -6.55 41.44 -7.97
N ALA A 857 -7.82 41.29 -8.41
CA ALA A 857 -8.90 42.17 -8.02
C ALA A 857 -9.19 42.12 -6.51
N LYS A 858 -9.30 40.94 -5.90
CA LYS A 858 -9.48 40.76 -4.43
C LYS A 858 -8.30 41.35 -3.64
N GLN A 859 -7.07 41.15 -4.09
CA GLN A 859 -5.92 41.72 -3.41
C GLN A 859 -5.93 43.26 -3.47
N LYS A 860 -6.39 43.83 -4.56
CA LYS A 860 -6.58 45.28 -4.69
C LYS A 860 -7.64 45.78 -3.73
N GLU A 861 -8.81 45.13 -3.68
CA GLU A 861 -9.91 45.47 -2.75
C GLU A 861 -9.47 45.39 -1.28
N LEU A 862 -8.73 44.33 -0.91
CA LEU A 862 -8.18 44.18 0.46
C LEU A 862 -7.16 45.30 0.77
N GLY A 863 -6.27 45.63 -0.18
CA GLY A 863 -5.34 46.74 -0.02
C GLY A 863 -6.03 48.08 0.13
N ASP A 864 -7.12 48.32 -0.59
CA ASP A 864 -7.93 49.53 -0.48
C ASP A 864 -8.74 49.57 0.84
N ALA A 865 -9.28 48.40 1.31
CA ALA A 865 -9.96 48.26 2.61
C ALA A 865 -9.00 48.49 3.79
N ASP A 866 -7.75 48.02 3.71
CA ASP A 866 -6.73 48.26 4.75
C ASP A 866 -6.27 49.72 4.77
N LYS A 867 -6.19 50.41 3.62
CA LYS A 867 -5.97 51.83 3.54
C LYS A 867 -7.10 52.62 4.19
N LEU A 868 -8.36 52.20 3.94
CA LEU A 868 -9.54 52.84 4.52
C LEU A 868 -9.55 52.72 6.04
N LYS A 869 -9.31 51.48 6.57
CA LYS A 869 -9.18 51.28 8.02
C LYS A 869 -8.06 52.07 8.66
N LYS A 870 -6.95 52.24 7.97
CA LYS A 870 -5.84 53.04 8.45
C LYS A 870 -6.23 54.55 8.53
N MET A 871 -6.92 55.04 7.48
CA MET A 871 -7.42 56.41 7.46
C MET A 871 -8.49 56.66 8.53
N GLU A 872 -9.40 55.68 8.81
CA GLU A 872 -10.39 55.75 9.87
C GLU A 872 -9.74 55.77 11.24
N LYS A 873 -8.70 54.95 11.45
CA LYS A 873 -7.91 54.95 12.69
C LYS A 873 -7.15 56.25 12.92
N GLU A 874 -6.58 56.82 11.86
CA GLU A 874 -5.92 58.13 11.90
C GLU A 874 -6.96 59.26 12.21
N LYS A 875 -8.15 59.22 11.57
CA LYS A 875 -9.23 60.16 11.89
C LYS A 875 -9.68 60.09 13.33
N ALA A 876 -9.86 58.84 13.86
CA ALA A 876 -10.25 58.64 15.24
C ALA A 876 -9.18 59.14 16.25
N GLU A 877 -7.90 59.00 15.90
CA GLU A 877 -6.82 59.54 16.73
C GLU A 877 -6.77 61.08 16.71
N ILE A 878 -7.05 61.70 15.54
CA ILE A 878 -7.15 63.15 15.41
C ILE A 878 -8.33 63.67 16.18
N GLU A 879 -9.47 63.00 16.16
CA GLU A 879 -10.67 63.35 16.91
C GLU A 879 -10.46 63.23 18.41
N LYS A 880 -9.78 62.18 18.89
CA LYS A 880 -9.33 62.04 20.27
C LYS A 880 -8.41 63.18 20.72
N LYS A 881 -7.47 63.57 19.88
CA LYS A 881 -6.57 64.73 20.14
C LYS A 881 -7.34 66.06 20.19
N LYS A 882 -8.34 66.25 19.35
CA LYS A 882 -9.20 67.46 19.38
C LYS A 882 -10.10 67.50 20.64
N ASN A 883 -10.59 66.35 21.10
CA ASN A 883 -11.42 66.29 22.30
C ASN A 883 -10.61 66.36 23.61
N SER A 884 -9.30 66.07 23.60
CA SER A 884 -8.40 66.29 24.73
C SER A 884 -7.86 67.76 24.81
N ALA A 885 -8.09 68.59 23.79
CA ALA A 885 -7.64 69.97 23.73
C ALA A 885 -8.73 70.99 24.10
N LYS A 886 -9.93 70.57 24.62
CA LYS A 886 -10.92 71.52 25.17
C LYS A 886 -10.47 71.96 26.58
N PRO A 887 -10.43 73.30 26.87
CA PRO A 887 -9.96 73.79 28.16
C PRO A 887 -10.93 73.42 29.28
N SER A 888 -10.39 72.91 30.38
CA SER A 888 -11.14 72.62 31.61
C SER A 888 -11.62 73.93 32.29
N ASN A 889 -12.89 74.15 32.32
CA ASN A 889 -13.53 75.17 33.18
C ASN A 889 -13.39 74.73 34.65
N THR A 890 -12.36 75.28 35.28
CA THR A 890 -12.22 75.22 36.76
C THR A 890 -13.25 76.10 37.48
N LYS A 891 -14.12 75.54 38.29
CA LYS A 891 -14.84 76.23 39.40
C LYS A 891 -14.11 76.00 40.70
N PRO A 892 -14.08 77.00 41.62
CA PRO A 892 -13.19 77.03 42.79
C PRO A 892 -13.63 76.07 43.91
N ALA A 893 -12.58 75.65 44.64
CA ALA A 893 -12.66 74.76 45.79
C ALA A 893 -13.33 75.44 47.01
N ASN A 894 -14.05 74.75 47.81
CA ASN A 894 -14.41 75.09 49.22
C ASN A 894 -13.99 73.96 50.16
N PRO A 895 -13.57 74.25 51.41
CA PRO A 895 -12.65 73.47 52.18
C PRO A 895 -13.20 72.29 52.97
N LYS A 896 -12.31 71.38 53.34
CA LYS A 896 -12.49 70.25 54.24
C LYS A 896 -13.03 70.62 55.65
N PRO A 897 -13.69 69.64 56.38
CA PRO A 897 -13.08 69.21 57.60
C PRO A 897 -12.71 67.71 57.69
N ASN A 898 -11.77 67.56 58.62
CA ASN A 898 -11.11 66.35 59.11
C ASN A 898 -12.10 65.34 59.77
N GLY A 899 -11.65 64.08 59.68
CA GLY A 899 -12.04 63.16 60.73
C GLY A 899 -11.93 61.68 60.34
N GLY A 900 -10.93 60.99 60.83
CA GLY A 900 -11.09 59.69 61.42
C GLY A 900 -10.86 58.43 60.60
N ASN A 901 -9.68 57.96 60.69
CA ASN A 901 -9.40 56.51 60.65
C ASN A 901 -9.87 55.84 61.97
N PRO A 902 -10.18 54.57 62.17
CA PRO A 902 -9.25 53.45 61.84
C PRO A 902 -9.93 52.07 61.59
N GLU A 903 -9.11 51.23 61.01
CA GLU A 903 -8.87 49.79 61.35
C GLU A 903 -9.95 48.70 61.15
N LYS A 904 -9.44 47.65 60.53
CA LYS A 904 -9.61 46.20 60.73
C LYS A 904 -10.94 45.49 60.32
N LYS A 905 -10.99 44.72 59.40
CA LYS A 905 -10.64 43.29 59.42
C LYS A 905 -10.62 42.75 57.95
#